data_21dcecbd51c5349f5ab66390853848ee
#
_entry.id   21dcecbd51c5349f5ab66390853848ee
#
_cell.length_a   1.000
_cell.length_b   1.000
_cell.length_c   1.000
_cell.angle_alpha   90.00
_cell.angle_beta   90.00
_cell.angle_gamma   90.00
#
_symmetry.space_group_name_H-M   'P 1'
#
loop_
_entity.id
_entity.type
_entity.pdbx_description
1 polymer ?
#
loop_
_entity_poly.entity_id
_entity_poly.type
_entity_poly.pdbx_seq_one_letter_code
_entity_poly.pdbx_strand_id
1 'polypeptide(L)'
;MNPKMKTTVLQFFLLIFLITSCSVEKGEQFPLEKWTMTINNKGKIIELKDNSTGMNHLLPERESWLLTLKQDTVILKPQQASFQKDKQTLTLNFENNISVQVIIQPKKDHITFEVASVSSEDGIDALIWGPYYTNLNNSIGEVVGIVQGEEFTLGLQALNQKTLGGYPWTDDDFLPQLDIFSQSDSENMEKEEGTPYTLYSVEAAKPVHNGSSLQAYTRNRSHDRVIKNWGHEKYLAPAYNDGGLVGSKIALFGCATENTLHTIGEIEVAEGLPHPTINGEWVKTSPVINSSYLIMDFNEQNMEECLKYTKLSGFNYLYHSHPFASWGHFPLLQNQFPNGYDGMKACVKKAEAEGIHIGTHTLTNFINTNDPYVTPIPDKRLAKVGSSVLTKAIGTTETEIEIESPDYFNQFQNNNLRSVVVDDEIIRYGSVSENAPWKLLDCQRGAFGTTAAEHKTGSSIGKLADHAYKVFLGNAELDKEIAENIADFMNYTGVRMLDFDGVEGTSSTGMGKYGEALMVSQWYDHLNDDLKSHFLVGSSRTQHYLWHIYSRMNWGEPWYAGFRESQTEYRLANQKFYKRNLMPGMLGWFRLTESTPVEDIEWMMTRSAGYNAGFAFVSSLQTIHSNGSAEEIFRIMNLWETARLAGLFPEDVREKMRDTSTEFRMKKTDDGSLMLTEVFSHKFEHENKTRQPGEPLYSTFEFENTSKDQALGMIITAQNADVSDIKMEINNYKTLSFPLVLKKDQSIKIMGTGEAVVYDKNWNKLQSFTVENSEILVTKGKQTVTFDCKFRNTGDNANVKVELILLGDDTKIN
;
A
#
# COMPACT_ATOMS: atom_id res chain seq x y z
N MET A 1 -33.26 -80.37 -59.67
CA MET A 1 -32.05 -79.96 -59.01
C MET A 1 -32.32 -78.61 -58.31
N ASN A 2 -32.08 -78.56 -57.01
CA ASN A 2 -32.48 -77.49 -56.11
C ASN A 2 -31.92 -76.14 -56.41
N PRO A 3 -32.69 -75.07 -56.09
CA PRO A 3 -32.03 -73.82 -55.57
C PRO A 3 -32.55 -73.51 -54.15
N LYS A 4 -31.57 -73.22 -53.28
CA LYS A 4 -31.73 -72.83 -51.88
C LYS A 4 -32.33 -71.43 -51.77
N MET A 5 -33.40 -71.34 -51.00
CA MET A 5 -33.96 -70.10 -50.46
C MET A 5 -33.03 -69.56 -49.40
N LYS A 6 -32.63 -68.26 -49.53
CA LYS A 6 -31.97 -67.53 -48.44
C LYS A 6 -33.01 -66.61 -47.77
N THR A 7 -33.25 -66.95 -46.50
CA THR A 7 -34.11 -66.12 -45.63
C THR A 7 -33.28 -64.95 -45.07
N THR A 8 -33.66 -63.74 -45.36
CA THR A 8 -33.06 -62.52 -44.84
C THR A 8 -33.81 -62.18 -43.51
N VAL A 9 -33.10 -62.27 -42.40
CA VAL A 9 -33.60 -61.80 -41.10
C VAL A 9 -33.31 -60.30 -41.00
N LEU A 10 -34.36 -59.51 -40.92
CA LEU A 10 -34.29 -58.06 -40.69
C LEU A 10 -34.16 -57.83 -39.15
N GLN A 11 -32.94 -57.49 -38.66
CA GLN A 11 -32.78 -57.06 -37.28
C GLN A 11 -33.14 -55.58 -37.19
N PHE A 12 -34.21 -55.24 -36.50
CA PHE A 12 -34.54 -53.91 -36.04
C PHE A 12 -33.66 -53.54 -34.84
N PHE A 13 -32.63 -52.68 -35.05
CA PHE A 13 -31.94 -52.02 -33.98
C PHE A 13 -32.83 -50.90 -33.43
N LEU A 14 -33.48 -51.13 -32.27
CA LEU A 14 -34.11 -50.09 -31.50
C LEU A 14 -33.05 -49.24 -30.81
N LEU A 15 -32.69 -48.08 -31.43
CA LEU A 15 -31.80 -47.10 -30.84
C LEU A 15 -32.61 -46.36 -29.76
N ILE A 16 -32.47 -46.79 -28.50
CA ILE A 16 -32.98 -46.05 -27.33
C ILE A 16 -32.08 -44.84 -27.15
N PHE A 17 -32.49 -43.68 -27.64
CA PHE A 17 -31.93 -42.40 -27.23
C PHE A 17 -32.32 -42.20 -25.75
N LEU A 18 -31.37 -42.50 -24.85
CA LEU A 18 -31.39 -41.97 -23.50
C LEU A 18 -31.23 -40.47 -23.59
N ILE A 19 -32.32 -39.73 -23.72
CA ILE A 19 -32.37 -38.30 -23.42
C ILE A 19 -32.16 -38.24 -21.91
N THR A 20 -30.90 -38.06 -21.48
CA THR A 20 -30.63 -37.54 -20.15
C THR A 20 -31.20 -36.11 -20.15
N SER A 21 -32.47 -36.02 -19.77
CA SER A 21 -33.05 -34.74 -19.37
C SER A 21 -32.17 -34.21 -18.23
N CYS A 22 -31.27 -33.32 -18.56
CA CYS A 22 -30.67 -32.43 -17.57
C CYS A 22 -31.87 -31.67 -16.97
N SER A 23 -32.39 -32.14 -15.82
CA SER A 23 -33.40 -31.37 -15.09
C SER A 23 -32.71 -30.05 -14.73
N VAL A 24 -33.11 -28.98 -15.39
CA VAL A 24 -32.71 -27.62 -15.00
C VAL A 24 -33.13 -27.46 -13.55
N GLU A 25 -32.16 -27.37 -12.68
CA GLU A 25 -32.40 -27.19 -11.24
C GLU A 25 -33.18 -25.89 -11.06
N LYS A 26 -34.42 -26.00 -10.53
CA LYS A 26 -35.33 -24.86 -10.38
C LYS A 26 -34.91 -24.03 -9.18
N GLY A 27 -34.87 -22.71 -9.35
CA GLY A 27 -34.56 -21.76 -8.30
C GLY A 27 -35.36 -20.47 -8.40
N GLU A 28 -35.24 -19.64 -7.38
CA GLU A 28 -35.76 -18.27 -7.38
C GLU A 28 -34.80 -17.38 -8.14
N GLN A 29 -35.30 -16.64 -9.11
CA GLN A 29 -34.55 -15.75 -9.97
C GLN A 29 -34.66 -14.30 -9.47
N PHE A 30 -33.53 -13.63 -9.42
CA PHE A 30 -33.38 -12.20 -9.12
C PHE A 30 -32.82 -11.50 -10.36
N PRO A 31 -33.67 -11.08 -11.30
CA PRO A 31 -33.22 -10.35 -12.48
C PRO A 31 -32.94 -8.91 -12.15
N LEU A 32 -31.74 -8.41 -12.54
CA LEU A 32 -31.34 -7.02 -12.53
C LEU A 32 -31.19 -6.53 -13.99
N GLU A 33 -30.86 -5.27 -14.19
CA GLU A 33 -30.74 -4.70 -15.55
C GLU A 33 -29.66 -5.42 -16.39
N LYS A 34 -28.48 -5.64 -15.84
CA LYS A 34 -27.33 -6.18 -16.56
C LYS A 34 -27.09 -7.67 -16.35
N TRP A 35 -27.55 -8.23 -15.26
CA TRP A 35 -27.27 -9.61 -14.89
C TRP A 35 -28.43 -10.25 -14.10
N THR A 36 -28.39 -11.57 -13.99
CA THR A 36 -29.42 -12.34 -13.28
C THR A 36 -28.75 -13.34 -12.34
N MET A 37 -29.22 -13.41 -11.10
CA MET A 37 -28.82 -14.42 -10.12
C MET A 37 -29.97 -15.40 -9.87
N THR A 38 -29.65 -16.69 -9.73
CA THR A 38 -30.61 -17.72 -9.40
C THR A 38 -30.16 -18.54 -8.18
N ILE A 39 -31.01 -18.66 -7.18
CA ILE A 39 -30.78 -19.43 -5.95
C ILE A 39 -31.74 -20.60 -5.90
N ASN A 40 -31.26 -21.84 -5.70
CA ASN A 40 -32.09 -23.01 -5.62
C ASN A 40 -32.75 -23.20 -4.23
N ASN A 41 -33.55 -24.22 -4.08
CA ASN A 41 -34.29 -24.56 -2.83
C ASN A 41 -33.39 -25.11 -1.69
N LYS A 42 -32.08 -25.18 -1.90
CA LYS A 42 -31.08 -25.50 -0.87
C LYS A 42 -30.24 -24.29 -0.46
N GLY A 43 -30.42 -23.13 -1.11
CA GLY A 43 -29.61 -21.93 -0.87
C GLY A 43 -28.30 -21.92 -1.66
N LYS A 44 -28.17 -22.78 -2.69
CA LYS A 44 -27.02 -22.78 -3.61
C LYS A 44 -27.30 -21.81 -4.76
N ILE A 45 -26.33 -21.03 -5.14
CA ILE A 45 -26.38 -20.22 -6.35
C ILE A 45 -26.10 -21.12 -7.54
N ILE A 46 -27.02 -21.13 -8.51
CA ILE A 46 -26.96 -21.98 -9.69
C ILE A 46 -26.80 -21.20 -10.99
N GLU A 47 -26.91 -19.86 -10.93
CA GLU A 47 -26.73 -18.99 -12.07
C GLU A 47 -26.24 -17.60 -11.62
N LEU A 48 -25.20 -17.11 -12.30
CA LEU A 48 -24.74 -15.72 -12.32
C LEU A 48 -24.60 -15.34 -13.78
N LYS A 49 -25.71 -14.91 -14.38
CA LYS A 49 -25.81 -14.76 -15.84
C LYS A 49 -25.68 -13.30 -16.27
N ASP A 50 -24.80 -13.05 -17.21
CA ASP A 50 -24.79 -11.83 -18.01
C ASP A 50 -26.01 -11.81 -18.93
N ASN A 51 -26.85 -10.81 -18.79
CA ASN A 51 -28.08 -10.68 -19.56
C ASN A 51 -27.83 -10.30 -21.03
N SER A 52 -26.69 -9.71 -21.34
CA SER A 52 -26.34 -9.28 -22.70
C SER A 52 -25.94 -10.46 -23.59
N THR A 53 -25.16 -11.39 -23.03
CA THR A 53 -24.63 -12.57 -23.75
C THR A 53 -25.40 -13.85 -23.43
N GLY A 54 -26.14 -13.89 -22.32
CA GLY A 54 -26.77 -15.09 -21.78
C GLY A 54 -25.80 -16.08 -21.13
N MET A 55 -24.53 -15.72 -21.00
CA MET A 55 -23.48 -16.57 -20.41
C MET A 55 -23.63 -16.66 -18.90
N ASN A 56 -23.58 -17.89 -18.35
CA ASN A 56 -23.50 -18.12 -16.92
C ASN A 56 -22.03 -18.15 -16.50
N HIS A 57 -21.66 -17.28 -15.55
CA HIS A 57 -20.29 -17.12 -15.07
C HIS A 57 -19.95 -17.95 -13.86
N LEU A 58 -20.80 -18.84 -13.39
CA LEU A 58 -20.45 -19.83 -12.36
C LEU A 58 -19.43 -20.84 -12.90
N LEU A 59 -18.50 -21.24 -12.02
CA LEU A 59 -17.56 -22.32 -12.29
C LEU A 59 -18.27 -23.67 -12.05
N PRO A 60 -18.54 -24.48 -13.10
CA PRO A 60 -19.43 -25.63 -13.00
C PRO A 60 -18.97 -26.73 -12.04
N GLU A 61 -17.65 -26.88 -11.87
CA GLU A 61 -17.04 -27.91 -11.01
C GLU A 61 -17.01 -27.56 -9.52
N ARG A 62 -17.47 -26.35 -9.15
CA ARG A 62 -17.48 -25.85 -7.77
C ARG A 62 -18.88 -25.48 -7.30
N GLU A 63 -19.15 -25.68 -6.02
CA GLU A 63 -20.44 -25.30 -5.41
C GLU A 63 -20.34 -23.90 -4.81
N SER A 64 -21.25 -23.01 -5.22
CA SER A 64 -21.39 -21.66 -4.67
C SER A 64 -22.63 -21.59 -3.78
N TRP A 65 -22.44 -21.53 -2.48
CA TRP A 65 -23.52 -21.36 -1.50
C TRP A 65 -23.71 -19.87 -1.21
N LEU A 66 -24.97 -19.41 -1.10
CA LEU A 66 -25.22 -18.01 -0.75
C LEU A 66 -24.56 -17.67 0.58
N LEU A 67 -24.72 -18.55 1.57
CA LEU A 67 -24.22 -18.37 2.92
C LEU A 67 -23.96 -19.73 3.57
N THR A 68 -22.88 -19.82 4.34
CA THR A 68 -22.52 -20.97 5.18
C THR A 68 -22.18 -20.52 6.59
N LEU A 69 -22.23 -21.43 7.56
CA LEU A 69 -21.82 -21.16 8.93
C LEU A 69 -20.57 -21.95 9.30
N LYS A 70 -19.66 -21.34 10.04
CA LYS A 70 -18.46 -22.00 10.59
C LYS A 70 -18.69 -22.31 12.06
N GLN A 71 -18.49 -23.58 12.42
CA GLN A 71 -18.51 -24.07 13.79
C GLN A 71 -17.19 -24.84 14.02
N ASP A 72 -16.30 -24.32 14.82
CA ASP A 72 -14.93 -24.82 14.96
C ASP A 72 -14.25 -25.04 13.58
N THR A 73 -13.99 -26.29 13.21
CA THR A 73 -13.39 -26.67 11.92
C THR A 73 -14.43 -27.07 10.86
N VAL A 74 -15.71 -27.08 11.21
CA VAL A 74 -16.80 -27.59 10.34
C VAL A 74 -17.50 -26.43 9.66
N ILE A 75 -17.74 -26.60 8.34
CA ILE A 75 -18.57 -25.67 7.56
C ILE A 75 -19.94 -26.30 7.37
N LEU A 76 -20.94 -25.70 8.01
CA LEU A 76 -22.35 -26.07 7.90
C LEU A 76 -22.93 -25.43 6.63
N LYS A 77 -23.54 -26.27 5.78
CA LYS A 77 -24.24 -25.83 4.57
C LYS A 77 -25.76 -25.87 4.82
N PRO A 78 -26.54 -24.94 4.23
CA PRO A 78 -27.97 -25.00 4.34
C PRO A 78 -28.51 -26.27 3.68
N GLN A 79 -29.50 -26.89 4.30
CA GLN A 79 -30.16 -28.05 3.77
C GLN A 79 -31.44 -27.70 2.99
N GLN A 80 -32.06 -26.58 3.37
CA GLN A 80 -33.28 -26.09 2.76
C GLN A 80 -33.28 -24.56 2.72
N ALA A 81 -33.77 -23.99 1.64
CA ALA A 81 -33.99 -22.56 1.46
C ALA A 81 -35.46 -22.32 1.05
N SER A 82 -36.08 -21.31 1.64
CA SER A 82 -37.46 -20.90 1.28
C SER A 82 -37.51 -19.35 1.19
N PHE A 83 -38.01 -18.85 0.07
CA PHE A 83 -38.11 -17.41 -0.18
C PHE A 83 -39.57 -16.93 -0.03
N GLN A 84 -39.77 -15.92 0.80
CA GLN A 84 -41.04 -15.21 0.98
C GLN A 84 -40.98 -13.87 0.22
N LYS A 85 -41.61 -13.81 -0.95
CA LYS A 85 -41.55 -12.65 -1.87
C LYS A 85 -42.11 -11.37 -1.27
N ASP A 86 -43.22 -11.48 -0.52
CA ASP A 86 -43.87 -10.35 0.14
C ASP A 86 -43.00 -9.66 1.19
N LYS A 87 -42.11 -10.41 1.80
CA LYS A 87 -41.16 -9.92 2.83
C LYS A 87 -39.76 -9.78 2.32
N GLN A 88 -39.48 -10.14 1.08
CA GLN A 88 -38.14 -10.21 0.50
C GLN A 88 -37.14 -10.97 1.41
N THR A 89 -37.59 -12.03 2.07
CA THR A 89 -36.84 -12.79 3.07
C THR A 89 -36.60 -14.21 2.60
N LEU A 90 -35.32 -14.60 2.58
CA LEU A 90 -34.89 -15.98 2.38
C LEU A 90 -34.61 -16.63 3.75
N THR A 91 -35.26 -17.73 4.07
CA THR A 91 -34.93 -18.52 5.25
C THR A 91 -34.08 -19.70 4.84
N LEU A 92 -32.89 -19.81 5.43
CA LEU A 92 -31.93 -20.91 5.26
C LEU A 92 -31.97 -21.77 6.52
N ASN A 93 -32.29 -23.07 6.37
CA ASN A 93 -32.29 -24.03 7.46
C ASN A 93 -31.04 -24.92 7.38
N PHE A 94 -30.33 -25.00 8.49
CA PHE A 94 -29.12 -25.79 8.68
C PHE A 94 -29.37 -27.02 9.55
N GLU A 95 -28.37 -27.85 9.72
CA GLU A 95 -28.35 -28.88 10.76
C GLU A 95 -28.52 -28.28 12.16
N ASN A 96 -28.86 -29.13 13.14
CA ASN A 96 -29.05 -28.74 14.55
C ASN A 96 -30.16 -27.69 14.78
N ASN A 97 -31.15 -27.61 13.89
CA ASN A 97 -32.28 -26.66 13.94
C ASN A 97 -31.85 -25.18 13.91
N ILE A 98 -30.68 -24.87 13.38
CA ILE A 98 -30.27 -23.50 13.16
C ILE A 98 -30.96 -22.96 11.91
N SER A 99 -31.55 -21.78 11.99
CA SER A 99 -32.11 -21.06 10.86
C SER A 99 -31.55 -19.63 10.76
N VAL A 100 -31.27 -19.18 9.55
CA VAL A 100 -30.83 -17.83 9.25
C VAL A 100 -31.83 -17.18 8.31
N GLN A 101 -32.31 -15.99 8.67
CA GLN A 101 -33.16 -15.18 7.80
C GLN A 101 -32.32 -14.11 7.14
N VAL A 102 -32.37 -14.05 5.81
CA VAL A 102 -31.66 -13.10 4.98
C VAL A 102 -32.64 -12.21 4.23
N ILE A 103 -32.55 -10.90 4.42
CA ILE A 103 -33.29 -9.94 3.60
C ILE A 103 -32.54 -9.82 2.27
N ILE A 104 -33.28 -9.92 1.16
CA ILE A 104 -32.76 -9.81 -0.19
C ILE A 104 -33.42 -8.62 -0.87
N GLN A 105 -32.63 -7.63 -1.30
CA GLN A 105 -33.14 -6.44 -1.97
C GLN A 105 -32.46 -6.26 -3.34
N PRO A 106 -33.10 -6.71 -4.42
CA PRO A 106 -32.67 -6.38 -5.77
C PRO A 106 -32.83 -4.86 -6.00
N LYS A 107 -31.77 -4.21 -6.47
CA LYS A 107 -31.75 -2.81 -6.91
C LYS A 107 -31.42 -2.74 -8.40
N LYS A 108 -31.21 -1.58 -8.95
CA LYS A 108 -30.96 -1.40 -10.38
C LYS A 108 -29.72 -2.19 -10.85
N ASP A 109 -28.59 -1.99 -10.19
CA ASP A 109 -27.29 -2.49 -10.64
C ASP A 109 -26.70 -3.56 -9.70
N HIS A 110 -27.25 -3.73 -8.51
CA HIS A 110 -26.76 -4.68 -7.51
C HIS A 110 -27.90 -5.30 -6.70
N ILE A 111 -27.58 -6.37 -5.98
CA ILE A 111 -28.48 -7.02 -5.03
C ILE A 111 -27.83 -7.05 -3.65
N THR A 112 -28.56 -6.63 -2.62
CA THR A 112 -28.07 -6.70 -1.25
C THR A 112 -28.62 -7.89 -0.52
N PHE A 113 -27.79 -8.44 0.37
CA PHE A 113 -28.10 -9.52 1.29
C PHE A 113 -27.74 -9.09 2.70
N GLU A 114 -28.70 -9.16 3.62
CA GLU A 114 -28.51 -8.77 5.02
C GLU A 114 -29.07 -9.84 5.94
N VAL A 115 -28.29 -10.28 6.92
CA VAL A 115 -28.74 -11.23 7.95
C VAL A 115 -29.67 -10.51 8.93
N ALA A 116 -30.96 -10.82 8.85
CA ALA A 116 -31.98 -10.21 9.70
C ALA A 116 -32.10 -10.92 11.07
N SER A 117 -31.90 -12.24 11.08
CA SER A 117 -31.93 -13.02 12.33
C SER A 117 -31.19 -14.34 12.17
N VAL A 118 -30.67 -14.83 13.29
CA VAL A 118 -30.12 -16.18 13.46
C VAL A 118 -30.83 -16.79 14.67
N SER A 119 -31.38 -18.01 14.55
CA SER A 119 -32.18 -18.63 15.63
C SER A 119 -31.35 -18.98 16.87
N SER A 120 -30.07 -19.32 16.69
CA SER A 120 -29.05 -19.47 17.74
C SER A 120 -27.68 -19.21 17.14
N GLU A 121 -26.87 -18.43 17.85
CA GLU A 121 -25.45 -18.21 17.53
C GLU A 121 -24.53 -19.07 18.40
N ASP A 122 -25.08 -19.91 19.29
CA ASP A 122 -24.30 -20.75 20.20
C ASP A 122 -23.40 -21.72 19.42
N GLY A 123 -22.10 -21.65 19.68
CA GLY A 123 -21.09 -22.47 19.03
C GLY A 123 -20.83 -22.11 17.56
N ILE A 124 -21.42 -21.03 17.04
CA ILE A 124 -21.12 -20.53 15.69
C ILE A 124 -20.02 -19.47 15.77
N ASP A 125 -18.88 -19.74 15.14
CA ASP A 125 -17.73 -18.83 15.12
C ASP A 125 -17.88 -17.71 14.10
N ALA A 126 -18.43 -18.05 12.92
CA ALA A 126 -18.56 -17.11 11.81
C ALA A 126 -19.66 -17.48 10.83
N LEU A 127 -20.19 -16.47 10.18
CA LEU A 127 -21.04 -16.54 9.01
C LEU A 127 -20.22 -16.17 7.78
N ILE A 128 -20.32 -16.97 6.71
CA ILE A 128 -19.50 -16.81 5.51
C ILE A 128 -20.42 -16.62 4.29
N TRP A 129 -20.25 -15.52 3.58
CA TRP A 129 -20.83 -15.26 2.27
C TRP A 129 -19.96 -15.89 1.18
N GLY A 130 -20.50 -16.84 0.43
CA GLY A 130 -19.73 -17.61 -0.55
C GLY A 130 -18.88 -18.73 0.06
N PRO A 131 -17.71 -19.07 -0.58
CA PRO A 131 -17.14 -18.53 -1.80
C PRO A 131 -18.04 -18.68 -3.04
N TYR A 132 -18.18 -17.60 -3.83
CA TYR A 132 -18.87 -17.62 -5.11
C TYR A 132 -17.87 -17.85 -6.21
N TYR A 133 -17.83 -19.06 -6.75
CA TYR A 133 -16.84 -19.47 -7.75
C TYR A 133 -17.27 -19.07 -9.15
N THR A 134 -16.36 -18.39 -9.87
CA THR A 134 -16.63 -17.87 -11.21
C THR A 134 -15.56 -18.30 -12.22
N ASN A 135 -15.90 -18.29 -13.51
CA ASN A 135 -14.97 -18.54 -14.61
C ASN A 135 -14.25 -17.25 -15.08
N LEU A 136 -14.46 -16.13 -14.41
CA LEU A 136 -13.80 -14.85 -14.72
C LEU A 136 -12.42 -14.81 -14.05
N ASN A 137 -11.34 -14.61 -14.83
CA ASN A 137 -9.97 -14.68 -14.31
C ASN A 137 -8.95 -13.80 -15.04
N ASN A 138 -9.38 -12.88 -15.90
CA ASN A 138 -8.45 -11.96 -16.59
C ASN A 138 -7.80 -10.98 -15.61
N SER A 139 -8.57 -10.48 -14.65
CA SER A 139 -8.09 -9.61 -13.57
C SER A 139 -8.85 -9.89 -12.29
N ILE A 140 -8.14 -9.96 -11.18
CA ILE A 140 -8.71 -10.24 -9.86
C ILE A 140 -8.27 -9.12 -8.92
N GLY A 141 -9.22 -8.29 -8.50
CA GLY A 141 -9.03 -7.24 -7.52
C GLY A 141 -9.30 -7.79 -6.12
N GLU A 142 -8.28 -8.36 -5.51
CA GLU A 142 -8.40 -9.11 -4.26
C GLU A 142 -8.91 -8.25 -3.11
N VAL A 143 -8.53 -6.97 -3.07
CA VAL A 143 -8.96 -6.03 -2.03
C VAL A 143 -10.31 -5.39 -2.37
N VAL A 144 -10.46 -4.86 -3.58
CA VAL A 144 -11.69 -4.20 -4.00
C VAL A 144 -12.86 -5.16 -4.17
N GLY A 145 -12.61 -6.46 -4.23
CA GLY A 145 -13.64 -7.49 -4.29
C GLY A 145 -14.27 -7.64 -5.67
N ILE A 146 -13.46 -7.66 -6.74
CA ILE A 146 -13.94 -7.85 -8.11
C ILE A 146 -13.20 -8.97 -8.84
N VAL A 147 -13.88 -9.61 -9.78
CA VAL A 147 -13.32 -10.58 -10.72
C VAL A 147 -13.77 -10.21 -12.12
N GLN A 148 -12.81 -10.06 -13.04
CA GLN A 148 -13.06 -9.52 -14.37
C GLN A 148 -12.73 -10.52 -15.46
N GLY A 149 -13.62 -10.63 -16.45
CA GLY A 149 -13.34 -11.14 -17.77
C GLY A 149 -12.94 -10.02 -18.72
N GLU A 150 -12.95 -10.29 -20.04
CA GLU A 150 -12.69 -9.27 -21.04
C GLU A 150 -13.81 -8.21 -21.09
N GLU A 151 -15.06 -8.65 -21.05
CA GLU A 151 -16.24 -7.79 -21.26
C GLU A 151 -17.12 -7.65 -20.01
N PHE A 152 -17.02 -8.57 -19.06
CA PHE A 152 -17.92 -8.64 -17.91
C PHE A 152 -17.17 -8.77 -16.57
N THR A 153 -17.68 -8.09 -15.55
CA THR A 153 -17.19 -8.08 -14.18
C THR A 153 -18.27 -8.56 -13.23
N LEU A 154 -17.90 -9.39 -12.27
CA LEU A 154 -18.67 -9.66 -11.05
C LEU A 154 -17.92 -9.09 -9.84
N GLY A 155 -18.66 -8.55 -8.88
CA GLY A 155 -18.08 -8.01 -7.66
C GLY A 155 -18.92 -8.25 -6.42
N LEU A 156 -18.23 -8.20 -5.27
CA LEU A 156 -18.80 -8.26 -3.94
C LEU A 156 -18.33 -7.04 -3.15
N GLN A 157 -19.25 -6.35 -2.47
CA GLN A 157 -18.94 -5.26 -1.55
C GLN A 157 -19.49 -5.58 -0.17
N ALA A 158 -18.66 -5.46 0.88
CA ALA A 158 -19.11 -5.47 2.26
C ALA A 158 -19.78 -4.14 2.59
N LEU A 159 -20.99 -4.17 3.12
CA LEU A 159 -21.80 -2.98 3.34
C LEU A 159 -21.74 -2.44 4.78
N ASN A 160 -20.87 -2.99 5.62
CA ASN A 160 -20.55 -2.44 6.95
C ASN A 160 -19.19 -2.96 7.44
N GLN A 161 -18.64 -2.33 8.51
CA GLN A 161 -17.31 -2.62 9.03
C GLN A 161 -17.12 -4.04 9.53
N LYS A 162 -18.19 -4.68 10.11
CA LYS A 162 -18.08 -6.04 10.68
C LYS A 162 -18.13 -7.15 9.64
N THR A 163 -18.54 -6.85 8.41
CA THR A 163 -18.49 -7.78 7.28
C THR A 163 -17.14 -7.61 6.60
N LEU A 164 -16.26 -8.59 6.80
CA LEU A 164 -14.89 -8.55 6.30
C LEU A 164 -14.81 -9.21 4.92
N GLY A 165 -14.05 -8.61 4.00
CA GLY A 165 -13.66 -9.29 2.76
C GLY A 165 -12.73 -10.46 3.08
N GLY A 166 -12.96 -11.62 2.44
CA GLY A 166 -12.13 -12.81 2.63
C GLY A 166 -12.84 -13.98 3.29
N TYR A 167 -12.03 -14.82 3.95
CA TYR A 167 -12.47 -16.04 4.61
C TYR A 167 -11.82 -16.13 6.00
N PRO A 168 -12.50 -16.67 7.03
CA PRO A 168 -11.95 -16.71 8.40
C PRO A 168 -10.90 -17.83 8.57
N TRP A 169 -9.73 -17.63 7.96
CA TRP A 169 -8.60 -18.57 7.98
C TRP A 169 -7.90 -18.62 9.34
N THR A 170 -7.83 -17.48 10.02
CA THR A 170 -7.17 -17.32 11.31
C THR A 170 -8.17 -16.83 12.37
N ASP A 171 -7.86 -17.08 13.64
CA ASP A 171 -8.76 -16.69 14.75
C ASP A 171 -8.62 -15.21 15.11
N ASP A 172 -7.51 -14.58 14.73
CA ASP A 172 -7.24 -13.16 14.96
C ASP A 172 -7.81 -12.24 13.87
N ASP A 173 -8.40 -12.81 12.78
CA ASP A 173 -8.88 -12.07 11.61
C ASP A 173 -7.83 -11.12 11.01
N PHE A 174 -6.56 -11.40 11.28
CA PHE A 174 -5.43 -10.65 10.77
C PHE A 174 -4.77 -11.44 9.64
N LEU A 175 -5.12 -11.10 8.41
CA LEU A 175 -4.42 -11.65 7.25
C LEU A 175 -3.14 -10.87 7.07
N PRO A 176 -1.97 -11.52 7.13
CA PRO A 176 -0.72 -10.82 6.94
C PRO A 176 -0.70 -10.17 5.57
N GLN A 177 -0.31 -8.91 5.56
CA GLN A 177 0.12 -8.26 4.35
C GLN A 177 1.39 -8.95 3.90
N LEU A 178 1.41 -9.44 2.68
CA LEU A 178 2.61 -10.03 2.13
C LEU A 178 3.58 -8.91 1.80
N ASP A 179 4.68 -8.88 2.51
CA ASP A 179 5.80 -8.05 2.14
C ASP A 179 6.49 -8.69 0.94
N ILE A 180 6.09 -8.26 -0.26
CA ILE A 180 6.71 -8.73 -1.52
C ILE A 180 8.19 -8.30 -1.66
N PHE A 181 8.74 -7.51 -0.69
CA PHE A 181 10.19 -7.23 -0.60
C PHE A 181 11.00 -8.34 0.01
N SER A 182 10.42 -9.09 0.89
CA SER A 182 11.08 -10.22 1.48
C SER A 182 11.13 -11.31 0.42
N GLN A 183 12.30 -11.49 -0.16
CA GLN A 183 12.57 -12.60 -1.07
C GLN A 183 12.22 -13.93 -0.39
N SER A 184 12.42 -14.02 0.95
CA SER A 184 12.01 -15.15 1.78
C SER A 184 10.49 -15.30 1.87
N ASP A 185 9.71 -14.23 1.92
CA ASP A 185 8.26 -14.32 1.98
C ASP A 185 7.67 -14.69 0.61
N SER A 186 8.24 -14.16 -0.48
CA SER A 186 7.83 -14.54 -1.84
C SER A 186 8.21 -15.97 -2.23
N GLU A 187 9.29 -16.52 -1.67
CA GLU A 187 9.72 -17.91 -1.91
C GLU A 187 8.93 -18.93 -1.08
N ASN A 188 8.46 -18.54 0.11
CA ASN A 188 7.67 -19.36 1.02
C ASN A 188 6.16 -19.32 0.75
N MET A 189 5.71 -18.47 -0.15
CA MET A 189 4.31 -18.44 -0.55
C MET A 189 4.01 -19.69 -1.38
N GLU A 190 3.11 -20.51 -0.89
CA GLU A 190 2.44 -21.50 -1.73
C GLU A 190 1.79 -20.73 -2.88
N LYS A 191 2.38 -20.79 -4.06
CA LYS A 191 1.77 -20.31 -5.29
C LYS A 191 0.49 -21.11 -5.44
N GLU A 192 -0.66 -20.49 -5.24
CA GLU A 192 -1.92 -21.15 -5.54
C GLU A 192 -1.85 -21.60 -7.00
N GLU A 193 -2.05 -22.90 -7.20
CA GLU A 193 -1.91 -23.57 -8.48
C GLU A 193 -2.70 -22.83 -9.56
N GLY A 194 -2.04 -22.29 -10.56
CA GLY A 194 -2.67 -21.61 -11.69
C GLY A 194 -2.68 -20.08 -11.70
N THR A 195 -1.95 -19.41 -10.79
CA THR A 195 -1.88 -17.94 -10.81
C THR A 195 -0.51 -17.41 -11.22
N PRO A 196 -0.44 -16.44 -12.14
CA PRO A 196 0.83 -15.84 -12.55
C PRO A 196 1.33 -14.74 -11.60
N TYR A 197 0.61 -14.42 -10.54
CA TYR A 197 0.93 -13.32 -9.63
C TYR A 197 0.69 -13.68 -8.17
N THR A 198 1.44 -13.03 -7.32
CA THR A 198 1.32 -13.09 -5.87
C THR A 198 0.19 -12.17 -5.41
N LEU A 199 -0.72 -12.68 -4.58
CA LEU A 199 -1.73 -11.85 -3.94
C LEU A 199 -1.08 -11.01 -2.84
N TYR A 200 -1.47 -9.74 -2.77
CA TYR A 200 -1.06 -8.85 -1.69
C TYR A 200 -1.64 -9.29 -0.34
N SER A 201 -2.89 -9.73 -0.34
CA SER A 201 -3.61 -10.20 0.82
C SER A 201 -4.76 -11.07 0.34
N VAL A 202 -5.12 -12.11 1.08
CA VAL A 202 -6.28 -12.94 0.72
C VAL A 202 -7.55 -12.28 1.23
N GLU A 203 -8.24 -11.58 0.33
CA GLU A 203 -9.39 -10.74 0.64
C GLU A 203 -10.67 -11.21 -0.04
N ALA A 204 -11.53 -10.24 -0.43
CA ALA A 204 -12.86 -10.49 -0.98
C ALA A 204 -12.83 -11.23 -2.33
N ALA A 205 -11.77 -11.13 -3.12
CA ALA A 205 -11.61 -11.91 -4.34
C ALA A 205 -10.29 -12.67 -4.33
N LYS A 206 -10.26 -13.87 -4.92
CA LYS A 206 -9.03 -14.62 -5.10
C LYS A 206 -9.09 -15.54 -6.32
N PRO A 207 -7.92 -15.91 -6.89
CA PRO A 207 -7.86 -16.91 -7.95
C PRO A 207 -8.17 -18.31 -7.39
N VAL A 208 -8.72 -19.14 -8.28
CA VAL A 208 -8.85 -20.59 -8.07
C VAL A 208 -8.51 -21.31 -9.38
N HIS A 209 -8.37 -22.64 -9.32
CA HIS A 209 -8.12 -23.40 -10.55
C HIS A 209 -9.25 -23.14 -11.57
N ASN A 210 -8.89 -22.73 -12.78
CA ASN A 210 -9.76 -22.39 -13.91
C ASN A 210 -10.72 -21.18 -13.67
N GLY A 211 -10.46 -20.33 -12.67
CA GLY A 211 -11.37 -19.22 -12.40
C GLY A 211 -10.96 -18.37 -11.21
N SER A 212 -11.97 -17.87 -10.55
CA SER A 212 -11.83 -17.03 -9.35
C SER A 212 -12.94 -17.27 -8.34
N SER A 213 -12.86 -16.65 -7.18
CA SER A 213 -13.93 -16.64 -6.19
C SER A 213 -14.10 -15.27 -5.56
N LEU A 214 -15.35 -14.96 -5.16
CA LEU A 214 -15.73 -13.82 -4.33
C LEU A 214 -16.21 -14.32 -2.97
N GLN A 215 -15.81 -13.63 -1.88
CA GLN A 215 -16.11 -14.11 -0.54
C GLN A 215 -16.05 -12.99 0.50
N ALA A 216 -16.87 -13.10 1.55
CA ALA A 216 -16.83 -12.25 2.74
C ALA A 216 -17.29 -13.03 3.96
N TYR A 217 -17.07 -12.51 5.16
CA TYR A 217 -17.50 -13.17 6.39
C TYR A 217 -17.75 -12.18 7.51
N THR A 218 -18.51 -12.63 8.52
CA THR A 218 -18.67 -11.92 9.79
C THR A 218 -18.39 -12.91 10.91
N ARG A 219 -17.48 -12.56 11.82
CA ARG A 219 -17.17 -13.37 13.00
C ARG A 219 -18.12 -13.05 14.17
N ASN A 220 -18.50 -14.07 14.90
CA ASN A 220 -19.18 -13.90 16.19
C ASN A 220 -18.16 -13.47 17.26
N ARG A 221 -18.33 -12.26 17.82
CA ARG A 221 -17.46 -11.68 18.84
C ARG A 221 -18.16 -11.48 20.18
N SER A 222 -19.26 -12.17 20.40
CA SER A 222 -20.11 -12.00 21.59
C SER A 222 -19.50 -12.50 22.91
N HIS A 223 -18.36 -13.19 22.86
CA HIS A 223 -17.68 -13.75 24.03
C HIS A 223 -16.17 -13.61 23.94
N ASP A 224 -15.51 -13.67 25.10
CA ASP A 224 -14.05 -13.64 25.18
C ASP A 224 -13.44 -14.84 24.46
N ARG A 225 -12.32 -14.61 23.77
CA ARG A 225 -11.57 -15.65 23.06
C ARG A 225 -10.10 -15.57 23.41
N VAL A 226 -9.46 -16.71 23.66
CA VAL A 226 -8.00 -16.79 23.77
C VAL A 226 -7.46 -17.25 22.43
N ILE A 227 -6.75 -16.39 21.73
CA ILE A 227 -6.28 -16.57 20.36
C ILE A 227 -4.77 -16.37 20.25
N LYS A 228 -4.17 -16.82 19.16
CA LYS A 228 -2.86 -16.32 18.74
C LYS A 228 -3.06 -14.94 18.13
N ASN A 229 -2.34 -13.96 18.61
CA ASN A 229 -2.46 -12.60 18.09
C ASN A 229 -1.18 -11.82 18.33
N TRP A 230 -0.76 -11.05 17.36
CA TRP A 230 0.37 -10.13 17.43
C TRP A 230 1.67 -10.77 17.96
N GLY A 231 1.95 -12.00 17.55
CA GLY A 231 3.12 -12.78 17.99
C GLY A 231 3.02 -13.37 19.41
N HIS A 232 1.88 -13.21 20.08
CA HIS A 232 1.57 -13.91 21.33
C HIS A 232 0.84 -15.21 21.04
N GLU A 233 1.28 -16.32 21.66
CA GLU A 233 0.60 -17.63 21.58
C GLU A 233 -0.75 -17.62 22.32
N LYS A 234 -0.87 -16.80 23.37
CA LYS A 234 -2.08 -16.57 24.15
C LYS A 234 -2.34 -15.07 24.23
N TYR A 235 -3.42 -14.63 23.65
CA TYR A 235 -3.91 -13.26 23.67
C TYR A 235 -5.41 -13.28 23.99
N LEU A 236 -5.82 -12.57 25.01
CA LEU A 236 -7.23 -12.45 25.36
C LEU A 236 -7.88 -11.38 24.46
N ALA A 237 -8.62 -11.82 23.46
CA ALA A 237 -9.51 -10.97 22.69
C ALA A 237 -10.83 -10.84 23.46
N PRO A 238 -11.17 -9.69 24.02
CA PRO A 238 -12.37 -9.51 24.80
C PRO A 238 -13.61 -9.58 23.91
N ALA A 239 -14.76 -9.94 24.53
CA ALA A 239 -16.05 -9.85 23.88
C ALA A 239 -16.32 -8.43 23.36
N TYR A 240 -16.89 -8.35 22.17
CA TYR A 240 -17.29 -7.07 21.54
C TYR A 240 -18.75 -7.15 21.10
N ASN A 241 -19.57 -6.27 21.65
CA ASN A 241 -21.02 -6.29 21.39
C ASN A 241 -21.36 -5.45 20.15
N ASP A 242 -21.32 -6.08 18.99
CA ASP A 242 -21.68 -5.51 17.69
C ASP A 242 -22.97 -6.10 17.09
N GLY A 243 -23.73 -6.86 17.89
CA GLY A 243 -24.91 -7.59 17.46
C GLY A 243 -24.60 -8.97 16.86
N GLY A 244 -23.39 -9.49 17.03
CA GLY A 244 -22.97 -10.82 16.59
C GLY A 244 -23.04 -10.99 15.08
N LEU A 245 -23.68 -12.07 14.61
CA LEU A 245 -23.82 -12.37 13.17
C LEU A 245 -24.94 -11.55 12.51
N VAL A 246 -25.91 -11.08 13.29
CA VAL A 246 -27.06 -10.28 12.79
C VAL A 246 -26.56 -8.94 12.27
N GLY A 247 -27.11 -8.51 11.11
CA GLY A 247 -26.68 -7.30 10.41
C GLY A 247 -25.44 -7.48 9.50
N SER A 248 -24.87 -8.71 9.41
CA SER A 248 -23.88 -9.01 8.35
C SER A 248 -24.48 -8.71 6.99
N LYS A 249 -23.80 -7.90 6.15
CA LYS A 249 -24.41 -7.36 4.94
C LYS A 249 -23.42 -7.25 3.80
N ILE A 250 -23.83 -7.72 2.62
CA ILE A 250 -23.06 -7.61 1.36
C ILE A 250 -23.92 -7.08 0.22
N ALA A 251 -23.27 -6.54 -0.81
CA ALA A 251 -23.84 -6.37 -2.14
C ALA A 251 -23.09 -7.26 -3.14
N LEU A 252 -23.83 -7.87 -4.06
CA LEU A 252 -23.30 -8.48 -5.28
C LEU A 252 -23.72 -7.66 -6.48
N PHE A 253 -22.83 -7.49 -7.45
CA PHE A 253 -23.11 -6.77 -8.69
C PHE A 253 -22.45 -7.44 -9.90
N GLY A 254 -23.03 -7.16 -11.07
CA GLY A 254 -22.47 -7.57 -12.36
C GLY A 254 -22.63 -6.44 -13.38
N CYS A 255 -21.57 -6.11 -14.11
CA CYS A 255 -21.56 -5.02 -15.08
C CYS A 255 -20.55 -5.26 -16.21
N ALA A 256 -20.61 -4.43 -17.27
CA ALA A 256 -19.53 -4.37 -18.25
C ALA A 256 -18.22 -3.95 -17.60
N THR A 257 -17.09 -4.52 -18.01
CA THR A 257 -15.79 -4.34 -17.38
C THR A 257 -15.34 -2.88 -17.30
N GLU A 258 -15.61 -2.08 -18.34
CA GLU A 258 -15.31 -0.65 -18.36
C GLU A 258 -16.14 0.18 -17.36
N ASN A 259 -17.29 -0.33 -16.90
CA ASN A 259 -18.19 0.36 -15.97
C ASN A 259 -17.98 -0.04 -14.50
N THR A 260 -17.00 -0.90 -14.22
CA THR A 260 -16.80 -1.47 -12.88
C THR A 260 -16.66 -0.40 -11.79
N LEU A 261 -15.75 0.55 -11.98
CA LEU A 261 -15.51 1.61 -11.00
C LEU A 261 -16.75 2.49 -10.79
N HIS A 262 -17.44 2.86 -11.87
CA HIS A 262 -18.66 3.64 -11.81
C HIS A 262 -19.76 2.91 -11.03
N THR A 263 -19.95 1.61 -11.29
CA THR A 263 -20.95 0.78 -10.59
C THR A 263 -20.66 0.70 -9.08
N ILE A 264 -19.39 0.58 -8.68
CA ILE A 264 -19.02 0.61 -7.25
C ILE A 264 -19.37 1.97 -6.63
N GLY A 265 -19.10 3.07 -7.30
CA GLY A 265 -19.47 4.41 -6.82
C GLY A 265 -20.98 4.58 -6.64
N GLU A 266 -21.80 4.05 -7.55
CA GLU A 266 -23.26 4.04 -7.40
C GLU A 266 -23.71 3.19 -6.21
N ILE A 267 -23.05 2.05 -5.94
CA ILE A 267 -23.31 1.22 -4.77
C ILE A 267 -22.97 1.96 -3.48
N GLU A 268 -21.82 2.62 -3.42
CA GLU A 268 -21.42 3.42 -2.25
C GLU A 268 -22.51 4.44 -1.87
N VAL A 269 -22.97 5.20 -2.85
CA VAL A 269 -24.02 6.22 -2.63
C VAL A 269 -25.37 5.58 -2.25
N ALA A 270 -25.75 4.48 -2.93
CA ALA A 270 -27.04 3.82 -2.71
C ALA A 270 -27.12 3.10 -1.35
N GLU A 271 -25.99 2.63 -0.82
CA GLU A 271 -25.92 1.87 0.43
C GLU A 271 -25.38 2.69 1.62
N GLY A 272 -25.01 3.95 1.39
CA GLY A 272 -24.47 4.83 2.43
C GLY A 272 -23.06 4.45 2.90
N LEU A 273 -22.25 3.86 2.03
CA LEU A 273 -20.84 3.61 2.29
C LEU A 273 -20.05 4.93 2.24
N PRO A 274 -18.86 4.98 2.83
CA PRO A 274 -17.98 6.13 2.64
C PRO A 274 -17.77 6.44 1.15
N HIS A 275 -17.98 7.69 0.77
CA HIS A 275 -17.88 8.18 -0.60
C HIS A 275 -17.19 9.55 -0.63
N PRO A 276 -15.89 9.61 -0.26
CA PRO A 276 -15.17 10.87 -0.18
C PRO A 276 -15.06 11.53 -1.56
N THR A 277 -15.15 12.86 -1.57
CA THR A 277 -15.09 13.65 -2.80
C THR A 277 -13.94 14.66 -2.76
N ILE A 278 -13.53 15.13 -3.94
CA ILE A 278 -12.64 16.29 -4.10
C ILE A 278 -13.34 17.25 -5.06
N ASN A 279 -13.69 18.43 -4.55
CA ASN A 279 -14.43 19.45 -5.31
C ASN A 279 -15.75 18.93 -5.92
N GLY A 280 -16.43 18.00 -5.22
CA GLY A 280 -17.68 17.41 -5.66
C GLY A 280 -17.54 16.23 -6.64
N GLU A 281 -16.33 15.85 -7.03
CA GLU A 281 -16.05 14.64 -7.79
C GLU A 281 -15.62 13.51 -6.84
N TRP A 282 -16.09 12.29 -7.08
CA TRP A 282 -15.67 11.14 -6.29
C TRP A 282 -14.15 10.97 -6.32
N VAL A 283 -13.53 10.78 -5.16
CA VAL A 283 -12.07 10.74 -5.06
C VAL A 283 -11.42 9.69 -5.97
N LYS A 284 -12.11 8.56 -6.20
CA LYS A 284 -11.60 7.46 -7.02
C LYS A 284 -11.52 7.78 -8.52
N THR A 285 -12.32 8.74 -8.99
CA THR A 285 -12.30 9.22 -10.39
C THR A 285 -11.55 10.52 -10.57
N SER A 286 -11.25 11.22 -9.49
CA SER A 286 -10.57 12.51 -9.54
C SER A 286 -9.10 12.36 -9.97
N PRO A 287 -8.61 13.16 -10.93
CA PRO A 287 -7.20 13.15 -11.33
C PRO A 287 -6.25 13.57 -10.21
N VAL A 288 -6.75 14.20 -9.14
CA VAL A 288 -5.94 14.60 -7.98
C VAL A 288 -5.49 13.42 -7.15
N ILE A 289 -6.18 12.27 -7.23
CA ILE A 289 -5.93 11.11 -6.37
C ILE A 289 -4.48 10.60 -6.45
N ASN A 290 -3.83 10.70 -7.60
CA ASN A 290 -2.45 10.27 -7.83
C ASN A 290 -1.45 11.44 -7.92
N SER A 291 -1.81 12.63 -7.41
CA SER A 291 -0.89 13.78 -7.35
C SER A 291 0.35 13.45 -6.52
N SER A 292 1.50 13.87 -7.02
CA SER A 292 2.74 13.84 -6.25
C SER A 292 2.73 14.94 -5.17
N TYR A 293 3.58 14.78 -4.14
CA TYR A 293 3.66 15.73 -3.04
C TYR A 293 5.08 15.87 -2.49
N LEU A 294 5.34 17.03 -1.88
CA LEU A 294 6.62 17.33 -1.25
C LEU A 294 6.56 17.03 0.24
N ILE A 295 7.48 16.22 0.73
CA ILE A 295 7.69 15.99 2.15
C ILE A 295 8.81 16.91 2.63
N MET A 296 8.46 17.89 3.45
CA MET A 296 9.39 18.78 4.16
C MET A 296 8.84 19.12 5.53
N ASP A 297 9.67 19.01 6.56
CA ASP A 297 9.29 19.38 7.92
C ASP A 297 9.31 20.92 8.03
N PHE A 298 8.18 21.51 7.67
CA PHE A 298 7.95 22.95 7.80
C PHE A 298 7.61 23.32 9.25
N ASN A 299 7.70 24.60 9.55
CA ASN A 299 7.31 25.17 10.84
C ASN A 299 6.75 26.58 10.64
N GLU A 300 6.28 27.22 11.72
CA GLU A 300 5.70 28.56 11.65
C GLU A 300 6.63 29.63 11.05
N GLN A 301 7.96 29.43 11.13
CA GLN A 301 8.98 30.41 10.68
C GLN A 301 9.39 30.21 9.23
N ASN A 302 9.51 28.96 8.75
CA ASN A 302 10.04 28.63 7.43
C ASN A 302 8.95 28.30 6.39
N MET A 303 7.68 28.38 6.75
CA MET A 303 6.55 27.97 5.92
C MET A 303 6.56 28.60 4.53
N GLU A 304 6.85 29.87 4.41
CA GLU A 304 6.86 30.60 3.13
C GLU A 304 7.90 30.05 2.16
N GLU A 305 9.07 29.69 2.67
CA GLU A 305 10.13 29.10 1.85
C GLU A 305 9.75 27.66 1.42
N CYS A 306 9.16 26.88 2.30
CA CYS A 306 8.66 25.55 1.95
C CYS A 306 7.56 25.62 0.86
N LEU A 307 6.65 26.58 0.94
CA LEU A 307 5.65 26.83 -0.08
C LEU A 307 6.27 27.24 -1.44
N LYS A 308 7.32 28.07 -1.43
CA LYS A 308 8.06 28.43 -2.64
C LYS A 308 8.52 27.19 -3.41
N TYR A 309 9.15 26.23 -2.73
CA TYR A 309 9.65 25.02 -3.39
C TYR A 309 8.55 24.05 -3.77
N THR A 310 7.48 23.93 -2.98
CA THR A 310 6.29 23.15 -3.33
C THR A 310 5.66 23.68 -4.63
N LYS A 311 5.51 25.00 -4.74
CA LYS A 311 4.99 25.65 -5.96
C LYS A 311 5.92 25.48 -7.16
N LEU A 312 7.22 25.59 -6.92
CA LEU A 312 8.24 25.43 -7.98
C LEU A 312 8.23 24.00 -8.55
N SER A 313 7.93 22.98 -7.73
CA SER A 313 7.80 21.58 -8.16
C SER A 313 6.50 21.29 -8.90
N GLY A 314 5.53 22.20 -8.89
CA GLY A 314 4.19 21.98 -9.45
C GLY A 314 3.31 21.09 -8.57
N PHE A 315 3.67 20.88 -7.31
CA PHE A 315 2.88 20.06 -6.39
C PHE A 315 1.82 20.89 -5.66
N ASN A 316 0.68 20.26 -5.42
CA ASN A 316 -0.44 20.87 -4.70
C ASN A 316 -0.52 20.43 -3.23
N TYR A 317 0.43 19.59 -2.77
CA TYR A 317 0.47 19.10 -1.39
C TYR A 317 1.88 19.25 -0.81
N LEU A 318 1.93 19.87 0.38
CA LEU A 318 3.11 19.93 1.25
C LEU A 318 2.84 19.11 2.50
N TYR A 319 3.73 18.18 2.82
CA TYR A 319 3.52 17.16 3.84
C TYR A 319 4.58 17.25 4.93
N HIS A 320 4.17 17.18 6.19
CA HIS A 320 5.06 17.16 7.35
C HIS A 320 5.17 15.74 7.90
N SER A 321 6.40 15.20 7.96
CA SER A 321 6.61 13.80 8.34
C SER A 321 6.48 13.52 9.83
N HIS A 322 6.78 14.50 10.72
CA HIS A 322 6.81 14.33 12.18
C HIS A 322 6.35 15.59 12.94
N PRO A 323 5.07 16.01 12.85
CA PRO A 323 4.63 17.23 13.52
C PRO A 323 4.32 17.03 15.01
N PHE A 324 4.12 15.78 15.48
CA PHE A 324 3.60 15.49 16.82
C PHE A 324 4.70 15.21 17.84
N ALA A 325 4.55 15.76 19.04
CA ALA A 325 5.41 15.49 20.20
C ALA A 325 5.09 14.14 20.87
N SER A 326 3.85 13.69 20.79
CA SER A 326 3.42 12.35 21.16
C SER A 326 2.25 11.88 20.32
N TRP A 327 2.11 10.58 20.19
CA TRP A 327 0.94 9.91 19.64
C TRP A 327 -0.01 9.52 20.78
N GLY A 328 -1.29 9.57 20.54
CA GLY A 328 -2.39 9.44 21.46
C GLY A 328 -3.23 10.71 21.52
N HIS A 329 -2.71 11.79 22.08
CA HIS A 329 -3.35 13.12 22.09
C HIS A 329 -2.85 14.06 20.99
N PHE A 330 -1.81 13.70 20.26
CA PHE A 330 -1.26 14.43 19.11
C PHE A 330 -0.90 15.91 19.34
N PRO A 331 -0.32 16.30 20.48
CA PRO A 331 0.19 17.67 20.64
C PRO A 331 1.32 17.93 19.66
N LEU A 332 1.38 19.11 19.08
CA LEU A 332 2.44 19.46 18.13
C LEU A 332 3.77 19.72 18.84
N LEU A 333 4.86 19.52 18.11
CA LEU A 333 6.21 19.83 18.56
C LEU A 333 6.35 21.34 18.84
N GLN A 334 6.56 21.71 20.11
CA GLN A 334 6.60 23.09 20.59
C GLN A 334 7.69 23.95 19.90
N ASN A 335 8.80 23.33 19.51
CA ASN A 335 9.90 24.00 18.81
C ASN A 335 9.59 24.31 17.34
N GLN A 336 8.65 23.61 16.74
CA GLN A 336 8.18 23.83 15.36
C GLN A 336 6.89 24.66 15.32
N PHE A 337 5.99 24.39 16.24
CA PHE A 337 4.69 25.02 16.35
C PHE A 337 4.48 25.58 17.77
N PRO A 338 5.16 26.70 18.11
CA PRO A 338 5.05 27.33 19.44
C PRO A 338 3.62 27.77 19.79
N ASN A 339 2.76 28.05 18.79
CA ASN A 339 1.36 28.35 18.97
C ASN A 339 0.44 27.11 18.85
N GLY A 340 1.02 25.89 18.88
CA GLY A 340 0.26 24.62 18.80
C GLY A 340 -0.64 24.55 17.56
N TYR A 341 -1.88 24.12 17.74
CA TYR A 341 -2.84 23.96 16.64
C TYR A 341 -3.17 25.28 15.92
N ASP A 342 -3.14 26.42 16.61
CA ASP A 342 -3.30 27.75 15.98
C ASP A 342 -2.13 28.06 15.03
N GLY A 343 -0.90 27.66 15.39
CA GLY A 343 0.27 27.78 14.53
C GLY A 343 0.15 26.93 13.26
N MET A 344 -0.26 25.67 13.39
CA MET A 344 -0.52 24.80 12.25
C MET A 344 -1.64 25.35 11.36
N LYS A 345 -2.76 25.82 11.96
CA LYS A 345 -3.86 26.45 11.25
C LYS A 345 -3.43 27.69 10.45
N ALA A 346 -2.53 28.49 11.01
CA ALA A 346 -1.95 29.63 10.30
C ALA A 346 -1.10 29.19 9.10
N CYS A 347 -0.32 28.10 9.25
CA CYS A 347 0.43 27.50 8.15
C CYS A 347 -0.49 26.97 7.04
N VAL A 348 -1.57 26.26 7.41
CA VAL A 348 -2.58 25.76 6.47
C VAL A 348 -3.19 26.90 5.66
N LYS A 349 -3.61 27.98 6.32
CA LYS A 349 -4.19 29.15 5.62
C LYS A 349 -3.22 29.82 4.64
N LYS A 350 -1.92 29.88 4.99
CA LYS A 350 -0.90 30.38 4.06
C LYS A 350 -0.75 29.48 2.84
N ALA A 351 -0.77 28.16 3.04
CA ALA A 351 -0.71 27.19 1.96
C ALA A 351 -1.92 27.27 1.02
N GLU A 352 -3.14 27.32 1.58
CA GLU A 352 -4.38 27.41 0.82
C GLU A 352 -4.45 28.70 -0.02
N ALA A 353 -3.91 29.81 0.47
CA ALA A 353 -3.80 31.07 -0.30
C ALA A 353 -2.92 30.93 -1.55
N GLU A 354 -2.00 29.96 -1.58
CA GLU A 354 -1.15 29.62 -2.73
C GLU A 354 -1.67 28.42 -3.54
N GLY A 355 -2.86 27.88 -3.19
CA GLY A 355 -3.44 26.68 -3.83
C GLY A 355 -2.75 25.38 -3.43
N ILE A 356 -2.10 25.36 -2.27
CA ILE A 356 -1.39 24.20 -1.72
C ILE A 356 -2.14 23.70 -0.48
N HIS A 357 -2.29 22.38 -0.35
CA HIS A 357 -2.86 21.72 0.80
C HIS A 357 -1.80 21.12 1.71
N ILE A 358 -2.07 21.11 3.00
CA ILE A 358 -1.15 20.53 3.99
C ILE A 358 -1.52 19.08 4.28
N GLY A 359 -0.50 18.24 4.35
CA GLY A 359 -0.58 16.85 4.79
C GLY A 359 0.29 16.56 6.00
N THR A 360 0.01 15.46 6.68
CA THR A 360 0.80 14.99 7.82
C THR A 360 0.75 13.48 7.98
N HIS A 361 1.80 12.96 8.62
CA HIS A 361 1.97 11.55 8.97
C HIS A 361 1.48 11.28 10.40
N THR A 362 0.91 10.09 10.63
CA THR A 362 0.60 9.59 11.97
C THR A 362 0.90 8.10 12.09
N LEU A 363 1.21 7.68 13.30
CA LEU A 363 1.24 6.25 13.68
C LEU A 363 -0.04 5.91 14.42
N THR A 364 -1.02 5.58 13.71
CA THR A 364 -2.44 5.30 13.95
C THR A 364 -2.88 5.25 15.42
N ASN A 365 -2.81 4.09 16.10
CA ASN A 365 -3.22 3.94 17.50
C ASN A 365 -2.04 3.78 18.48
N PHE A 366 -0.85 4.17 18.08
CA PHE A 366 0.32 4.14 18.96
C PHE A 366 0.18 5.20 20.04
N ILE A 367 0.59 4.83 21.27
CA ILE A 367 0.51 5.70 22.44
C ILE A 367 1.91 5.78 23.06
N ASN A 368 2.52 6.95 22.99
CA ASN A 368 3.84 7.15 23.57
C ASN A 368 3.81 7.00 25.08
N THR A 369 4.91 6.54 25.67
CA THR A 369 5.02 6.32 27.13
C THR A 369 4.92 7.59 27.97
N ASN A 370 5.03 8.76 27.35
CA ASN A 370 4.86 10.09 27.99
C ASN A 370 3.52 10.76 27.67
N ASP A 371 2.63 10.07 26.96
CA ASP A 371 1.30 10.59 26.63
C ASP A 371 0.37 10.56 27.88
N PRO A 372 -0.59 11.49 28.03
CA PRO A 372 -1.57 11.48 29.12
C PRO A 372 -2.38 10.20 29.29
N TYR A 373 -2.54 9.37 28.26
CA TYR A 373 -3.12 8.03 28.40
C TYR A 373 -2.21 7.05 29.19
N VAL A 374 -0.94 7.37 29.38
CA VAL A 374 0.02 6.51 30.09
C VAL A 374 0.41 7.09 31.43
N THR A 375 0.59 8.39 31.54
CA THR A 375 1.16 9.07 32.71
C THR A 375 0.45 10.39 33.02
N PRO A 376 0.23 10.78 34.29
CA PRO A 376 0.66 10.09 35.51
C PRO A 376 -0.23 8.92 35.97
N ILE A 377 -1.43 8.77 35.37
CA ILE A 377 -2.37 7.70 35.66
C ILE A 377 -2.69 6.99 34.36
N PRO A 378 -2.37 5.68 34.23
CA PRO A 378 -2.62 4.94 33.03
C PRO A 378 -4.12 4.76 32.76
N ASP A 379 -4.53 5.01 31.52
CA ASP A 379 -5.91 4.77 31.09
C ASP A 379 -6.22 3.27 31.16
N LYS A 380 -7.37 2.93 31.74
CA LYS A 380 -7.79 1.54 31.91
C LYS A 380 -8.09 0.82 30.61
N ARG A 381 -8.28 1.59 29.52
CA ARG A 381 -8.49 1.13 28.15
C ARG A 381 -7.19 0.85 27.38
N LEU A 382 -6.01 1.03 27.98
CA LEU A 382 -4.77 0.50 27.42
C LEU A 382 -4.92 -1.01 27.18
N ALA A 383 -4.60 -1.46 25.97
CA ALA A 383 -4.79 -2.85 25.57
C ALA A 383 -3.96 -3.81 26.44
N LYS A 384 -4.54 -4.95 26.73
CA LYS A 384 -3.91 -6.00 27.55
C LYS A 384 -3.83 -7.29 26.76
N VAL A 385 -2.68 -7.94 26.79
CA VAL A 385 -2.50 -9.30 26.25
C VAL A 385 -3.36 -10.30 27.03
N GLY A 386 -3.52 -10.05 28.34
CA GLY A 386 -4.33 -10.80 29.27
C GLY A 386 -4.04 -10.35 30.70
N SER A 387 -4.61 -11.04 31.69
CA SER A 387 -4.54 -10.65 33.11
C SER A 387 -4.32 -11.86 34.03
N SER A 388 -3.84 -11.58 35.22
CA SER A 388 -3.75 -12.50 36.35
C SER A 388 -4.17 -11.75 37.65
N VAL A 389 -3.95 -12.33 38.81
CA VAL A 389 -4.17 -11.68 40.10
C VAL A 389 -2.92 -11.79 40.95
N LEU A 390 -2.72 -10.81 41.86
CA LEU A 390 -1.67 -10.86 42.83
C LEU A 390 -2.01 -11.90 43.91
N THR A 391 -1.12 -12.86 44.16
CA THR A 391 -1.31 -13.87 45.22
C THR A 391 -0.89 -13.36 46.58
N LYS A 392 -0.09 -12.26 46.62
CA LYS A 392 0.33 -11.55 47.83
C LYS A 392 0.19 -10.05 47.70
N ALA A 393 -0.10 -9.36 48.76
CA ALA A 393 -0.02 -7.91 48.80
C ALA A 393 1.42 -7.44 48.55
N ILE A 394 1.59 -6.33 47.86
CA ILE A 394 2.88 -5.70 47.60
C ILE A 394 2.86 -4.25 48.08
N GLY A 395 3.97 -3.79 48.66
CA GLY A 395 4.19 -2.39 48.94
C GLY A 395 4.70 -1.60 47.77
N THR A 396 5.48 -0.56 48.00
CA THR A 396 5.96 0.36 46.99
C THR A 396 7.36 0.05 46.43
N THR A 397 8.07 -0.94 46.97
CA THR A 397 9.49 -1.19 46.71
C THR A 397 9.82 -2.61 46.21
N GLU A 398 8.86 -3.51 46.21
CA GLU A 398 9.06 -4.90 45.78
C GLU A 398 9.54 -5.01 44.35
N THR A 399 10.62 -5.78 44.16
CA THR A 399 11.21 -6.11 42.88
C THR A 399 10.81 -7.49 42.35
N GLU A 400 10.12 -8.28 43.19
CA GLU A 400 9.51 -9.55 42.82
C GLU A 400 8.01 -9.49 43.16
N ILE A 401 7.17 -9.86 42.22
CA ILE A 401 5.72 -9.80 42.35
C ILE A 401 5.12 -11.17 42.06
N GLU A 402 4.46 -11.76 43.07
CA GLU A 402 3.85 -13.09 42.93
C GLU A 402 2.45 -13.01 42.29
N ILE A 403 2.24 -13.81 41.25
CA ILE A 403 1.02 -13.85 40.47
C ILE A 403 0.45 -15.27 40.40
N GLU A 404 -0.84 -15.41 40.12
CA GLU A 404 -1.51 -16.70 40.09
C GLU A 404 -1.11 -17.52 38.85
N SER A 405 -1.07 -16.91 37.66
CA SER A 405 -0.72 -17.55 36.37
C SER A 405 0.32 -16.74 35.62
N PRO A 406 1.31 -17.39 34.95
CA PRO A 406 2.29 -16.75 34.09
C PRO A 406 1.86 -16.62 32.63
N ASP A 407 0.70 -17.16 32.25
CA ASP A 407 0.32 -17.46 30.86
C ASP A 407 0.50 -16.28 29.89
N TYR A 408 0.18 -15.06 30.28
CA TYR A 408 0.29 -13.88 29.44
C TYR A 408 1.61 -13.11 29.63
N PHE A 409 2.39 -13.45 30.64
CA PHE A 409 3.55 -12.65 31.08
C PHE A 409 4.87 -13.24 30.60
N ASN A 410 4.91 -14.53 30.29
CA ASN A 410 6.10 -15.28 29.88
C ASN A 410 6.31 -15.32 28.34
N GLN A 411 5.54 -14.56 27.61
CA GLN A 411 5.66 -14.41 26.16
C GLN A 411 6.47 -13.15 25.85
N PHE A 412 7.65 -13.32 25.22
CA PHE A 412 8.61 -12.22 25.01
C PHE A 412 8.72 -11.75 23.55
N GLN A 413 8.09 -12.42 22.62
CA GLN A 413 7.89 -11.90 21.28
C GLN A 413 6.92 -10.71 21.37
N ASN A 414 7.22 -9.60 20.72
CA ASN A 414 6.43 -8.36 20.76
C ASN A 414 6.10 -7.85 22.19
N ASN A 415 7.00 -8.12 23.13
CA ASN A 415 6.93 -7.65 24.52
C ASN A 415 8.15 -6.75 24.81
N ASN A 416 8.16 -5.57 24.19
CA ASN A 416 9.32 -4.69 24.16
C ASN A 416 9.46 -3.83 25.42
N LEU A 417 8.32 -3.39 25.97
CA LEU A 417 8.29 -2.58 27.19
C LEU A 417 8.22 -3.45 28.46
N ARG A 418 7.81 -4.72 28.33
CA ARG A 418 7.68 -5.67 29.46
C ARG A 418 6.94 -5.06 30.63
N SER A 419 5.72 -4.58 30.38
CA SER A 419 4.96 -3.77 31.32
C SER A 419 3.66 -4.43 31.72
N VAL A 420 3.32 -4.24 32.98
CA VAL A 420 2.02 -4.62 33.55
C VAL A 420 1.39 -3.41 34.21
N VAL A 421 0.07 -3.42 34.32
CA VAL A 421 -0.69 -2.41 35.06
C VAL A 421 -1.41 -3.06 36.27
N VAL A 422 -1.31 -2.41 37.42
CA VAL A 422 -2.05 -2.76 38.66
C VAL A 422 -2.66 -1.46 39.15
N ASP A 423 -4.00 -1.39 39.22
CA ASP A 423 -4.74 -0.18 39.54
C ASP A 423 -4.27 1.03 38.71
N ASP A 424 -3.60 2.01 39.29
CA ASP A 424 -3.11 3.23 38.61
C ASP A 424 -1.57 3.22 38.46
N GLU A 425 -0.91 2.09 38.65
CA GLU A 425 0.54 1.94 38.52
C GLU A 425 0.92 1.08 37.31
N ILE A 426 1.91 1.51 36.54
CA ILE A 426 2.61 0.68 35.57
C ILE A 426 3.91 0.17 36.20
N ILE A 427 4.14 -1.14 36.09
CA ILE A 427 5.33 -1.81 36.61
C ILE A 427 6.01 -2.50 35.43
N ARG A 428 7.32 -2.28 35.27
CA ARG A 428 8.12 -3.05 34.31
C ARG A 428 8.71 -4.27 35.00
N TYR A 429 8.89 -5.37 34.24
CA TYR A 429 9.54 -6.57 34.75
C TYR A 429 10.62 -7.09 33.79
N GLY A 430 11.62 -7.78 34.31
CA GLY A 430 12.72 -8.36 33.55
C GLY A 430 12.39 -9.72 32.97
N SER A 431 11.86 -10.61 33.82
CA SER A 431 11.56 -12.00 33.47
C SER A 431 10.41 -12.56 34.34
N VAL A 432 10.05 -13.80 34.07
CA VAL A 432 9.07 -14.58 34.86
C VAL A 432 9.78 -15.81 35.41
N SER A 433 9.48 -16.22 36.66
CA SER A 433 10.04 -17.41 37.29
C SER A 433 9.72 -18.66 36.43
N GLU A 434 10.64 -19.64 36.44
CA GLU A 434 10.48 -20.89 35.69
C GLU A 434 9.46 -21.84 36.31
N ASN A 435 9.24 -21.73 37.61
CA ASN A 435 8.38 -22.63 38.41
C ASN A 435 7.52 -21.83 39.38
N ALA A 436 6.41 -22.45 39.78
CA ALA A 436 5.59 -21.93 40.89
C ALA A 436 6.35 -21.87 42.25
N PRO A 437 6.07 -20.88 43.08
CA PRO A 437 5.09 -19.80 42.87
C PRO A 437 5.54 -18.85 41.76
N TRP A 438 4.61 -18.54 40.87
CA TRP A 438 4.90 -17.70 39.69
C TRP A 438 5.19 -16.26 40.11
N LYS A 439 6.29 -15.71 39.65
CA LYS A 439 6.74 -14.37 39.99
C LYS A 439 7.17 -13.58 38.74
N LEU A 440 6.83 -12.32 38.71
CA LEU A 440 7.52 -11.33 37.89
C LEU A 440 8.79 -10.92 38.63
N LEU A 441 9.92 -10.93 37.97
CA LEU A 441 11.26 -10.68 38.52
C LEU A 441 11.82 -9.36 37.96
N ASP A 442 12.78 -8.78 38.72
CA ASP A 442 13.42 -7.51 38.33
C ASP A 442 12.43 -6.38 38.10
N CYS A 443 11.40 -6.29 38.93
CA CYS A 443 10.32 -5.31 38.77
C CYS A 443 10.82 -3.89 39.07
N GLN A 444 10.46 -2.98 38.17
CA GLN A 444 10.66 -1.53 38.30
C GLN A 444 9.31 -0.87 38.58
N ARG A 445 9.12 -0.34 39.77
CA ARG A 445 7.88 0.25 40.28
C ARG A 445 7.70 1.67 39.73
N GLY A 446 6.46 2.12 39.54
CA GLY A 446 6.16 3.48 39.11
C GLY A 446 6.74 3.81 37.76
N ALA A 447 6.72 2.87 36.80
CA ALA A 447 7.33 3.03 35.50
C ALA A 447 6.61 4.10 34.67
N PHE A 448 7.34 4.74 33.75
CA PHE A 448 6.86 5.77 32.82
C PHE A 448 6.20 6.98 33.52
N GLY A 449 6.62 7.29 34.76
CA GLY A 449 6.10 8.44 35.47
C GLY A 449 4.79 8.19 36.26
N THR A 450 4.32 6.93 36.31
CA THR A 450 3.25 6.55 37.23
C THR A 450 3.78 6.47 38.67
N THR A 451 2.91 6.44 39.65
CA THR A 451 3.30 6.42 41.07
C THR A 451 3.27 5.00 41.61
N ALA A 452 4.40 4.57 42.22
CA ALA A 452 4.43 3.30 42.96
C ALA A 452 3.47 3.31 44.17
N ALA A 453 2.60 2.32 44.26
CA ALA A 453 1.56 2.23 45.28
C ALA A 453 1.54 0.85 45.98
N GLU A 454 0.83 0.76 47.10
CA GLU A 454 0.52 -0.52 47.76
C GLU A 454 -0.64 -1.19 47.04
N HIS A 455 -0.53 -2.49 46.71
CA HIS A 455 -1.58 -3.27 46.12
C HIS A 455 -1.94 -4.49 46.95
N LYS A 456 -3.22 -4.79 47.07
CA LYS A 456 -3.73 -5.88 47.89
C LYS A 456 -3.62 -7.23 47.17
N THR A 457 -3.57 -8.30 47.95
CA THR A 457 -3.82 -9.65 47.46
C THR A 457 -5.15 -9.70 46.74
N GLY A 458 -5.18 -10.33 45.58
CA GLY A 458 -6.38 -10.42 44.73
C GLY A 458 -6.55 -9.23 43.76
N SER A 459 -5.71 -8.18 43.85
CA SER A 459 -5.72 -7.11 42.81
C SER A 459 -5.40 -7.69 41.45
N SER A 460 -6.15 -7.23 40.45
CA SER A 460 -5.91 -7.62 39.02
C SER A 460 -4.58 -7.02 38.54
N ILE A 461 -3.78 -7.83 37.87
CA ILE A 461 -2.56 -7.43 37.19
C ILE A 461 -2.69 -7.73 35.68
N GLY A 462 -2.69 -6.70 34.85
CA GLY A 462 -2.85 -6.81 33.40
C GLY A 462 -1.51 -6.69 32.66
N LYS A 463 -1.19 -7.63 31.78
CA LYS A 463 -0.05 -7.52 30.86
C LYS A 463 -0.41 -6.56 29.74
N LEU A 464 0.23 -5.39 29.70
CA LEU A 464 -0.01 -4.38 28.66
C LEU A 464 0.54 -4.85 27.29
N ALA A 465 -0.26 -4.64 26.24
CA ALA A 465 0.18 -4.82 24.87
C ALA A 465 1.08 -3.64 24.45
N ASP A 466 2.14 -3.93 23.71
CA ASP A 466 3.08 -2.93 23.22
C ASP A 466 3.57 -3.24 21.80
N HIS A 467 4.17 -2.26 21.15
CA HIS A 467 4.74 -2.36 19.81
C HIS A 467 6.27 -2.22 19.86
N ALA A 468 6.95 -2.70 18.80
CA ALA A 468 8.41 -2.62 18.63
C ALA A 468 8.96 -1.17 18.69
N TYR A 469 8.13 -0.17 18.37
CA TYR A 469 8.47 1.25 18.52
C TYR A 469 8.46 1.73 19.97
N LYS A 470 8.35 0.84 20.95
CA LYS A 470 8.32 1.12 22.39
C LYS A 470 7.17 2.05 22.79
N VAL A 471 6.00 1.75 22.27
CA VAL A 471 4.73 2.42 22.53
C VAL A 471 3.72 1.44 23.07
N PHE A 472 2.71 1.93 23.80
CA PHE A 472 1.53 1.17 24.18
C PHE A 472 0.46 1.26 23.08
N LEU A 473 -0.59 0.47 23.23
CA LEU A 473 -1.70 0.36 22.26
C LEU A 473 -3.03 0.50 23.01
N GLY A 474 -4.06 0.96 22.31
CA GLY A 474 -5.42 1.07 22.84
C GLY A 474 -6.21 -0.25 22.69
N ASN A 475 -7.26 -0.41 23.50
CA ASN A 475 -8.36 -1.31 23.18
C ASN A 475 -9.30 -0.65 22.15
N ALA A 476 -10.36 -1.34 21.73
CA ALA A 476 -11.27 -0.81 20.72
C ALA A 476 -11.95 0.53 21.09
N GLU A 477 -12.20 0.78 22.38
CA GLU A 477 -12.82 2.04 22.83
C GLU A 477 -11.81 3.19 22.85
N LEU A 478 -10.57 2.92 23.26
CA LEU A 478 -9.51 3.92 23.23
C LEU A 478 -9.08 4.23 21.79
N ASP A 479 -9.04 3.23 20.92
CA ASP A 479 -8.75 3.43 19.51
C ASP A 479 -9.76 4.36 18.81
N LYS A 480 -11.05 4.29 19.18
CA LYS A 480 -12.06 5.24 18.70
C LYS A 480 -11.78 6.67 19.16
N GLU A 481 -11.44 6.87 20.43
CA GLU A 481 -11.10 8.19 20.97
C GLU A 481 -9.82 8.75 20.32
N ILE A 482 -8.82 7.91 20.09
CA ILE A 482 -7.60 8.29 19.35
C ILE A 482 -7.95 8.72 17.91
N ALA A 483 -8.85 7.99 17.25
CA ALA A 483 -9.34 8.34 15.92
C ALA A 483 -10.05 9.72 15.92
N GLU A 484 -10.86 9.99 16.94
CA GLU A 484 -11.49 11.32 17.13
C GLU A 484 -10.44 12.41 17.38
N ASN A 485 -9.41 12.16 18.20
CA ASN A 485 -8.33 13.12 18.41
C ASN A 485 -7.61 13.50 17.09
N ILE A 486 -7.39 12.52 16.20
CA ILE A 486 -6.80 12.77 14.86
C ILE A 486 -7.77 13.61 14.02
N ALA A 487 -9.06 13.26 14.02
CA ALA A 487 -10.07 14.02 13.29
C ALA A 487 -10.23 15.44 13.83
N ASP A 488 -10.23 15.65 15.14
CA ASP A 488 -10.28 16.96 15.80
C ASP A 488 -9.08 17.83 15.43
N PHE A 489 -7.87 17.25 15.39
CA PHE A 489 -6.70 17.94 14.87
C PHE A 489 -6.94 18.43 13.43
N MET A 490 -7.44 17.58 12.54
CA MET A 490 -7.70 17.94 11.15
C MET A 490 -8.84 18.97 11.04
N ASN A 491 -9.94 18.76 11.75
CA ASN A 491 -11.10 19.66 11.77
C ASN A 491 -10.71 21.06 12.25
N TYR A 492 -9.83 21.16 13.25
CA TYR A 492 -9.39 22.44 13.79
C TYR A 492 -8.39 23.16 12.90
N THR A 493 -7.41 22.42 12.38
CA THR A 493 -6.27 22.99 11.64
C THR A 493 -6.56 23.19 10.16
N GLY A 494 -7.44 22.38 9.57
CA GLY A 494 -7.72 22.36 8.15
C GLY A 494 -6.73 21.53 7.33
N VAL A 495 -5.93 20.64 7.96
CA VAL A 495 -5.06 19.70 7.29
C VAL A 495 -5.90 18.77 6.42
N ARG A 496 -5.55 18.60 5.11
CA ARG A 496 -6.37 17.91 4.10
C ARG A 496 -5.72 16.65 3.52
N MET A 497 -4.60 16.21 4.07
CA MET A 497 -3.98 14.97 3.72
C MET A 497 -3.43 14.28 4.96
N LEU A 498 -3.69 12.98 5.07
CA LEU A 498 -3.21 12.14 6.16
C LEU A 498 -2.75 10.80 5.61
N ASP A 499 -1.64 10.28 6.11
CA ASP A 499 -1.26 8.89 5.90
C ASP A 499 -1.33 8.12 7.22
N PHE A 500 -2.15 7.06 7.25
CA PHE A 500 -2.20 6.11 8.35
C PHE A 500 -1.06 5.10 8.21
N ASP A 501 -0.04 5.26 9.03
CA ASP A 501 1.00 4.25 9.20
C ASP A 501 0.83 3.54 10.56
N GLY A 502 1.40 2.36 10.72
CA GLY A 502 1.26 1.58 11.95
C GLY A 502 -0.18 1.12 12.25
N VAL A 503 -1.07 1.08 11.26
CA VAL A 503 -2.47 0.68 11.43
C VAL A 503 -2.62 -0.75 11.94
N GLU A 504 -1.60 -1.58 11.77
CA GLU A 504 -1.50 -2.92 12.37
C GLU A 504 -1.54 -2.90 13.90
N GLY A 505 -1.24 -1.78 14.54
CA GLY A 505 -1.38 -1.59 15.98
C GLY A 505 -2.79 -1.88 16.49
N THR A 506 -3.82 -1.69 15.66
CA THR A 506 -5.22 -2.04 15.99
C THR A 506 -5.45 -3.53 16.22
N SER A 507 -4.48 -4.40 15.87
CA SER A 507 -4.47 -5.82 16.26
C SER A 507 -4.52 -6.01 17.78
N SER A 508 -4.15 -5.00 18.57
CA SER A 508 -4.30 -4.96 20.02
C SER A 508 -5.73 -5.14 20.50
N THR A 509 -6.71 -4.85 19.66
CA THR A 509 -8.14 -5.10 19.93
C THR A 509 -8.50 -6.60 19.94
N GLY A 510 -7.67 -7.47 19.36
CA GLY A 510 -7.97 -8.87 19.12
C GLY A 510 -9.02 -9.10 18.02
N MET A 511 -9.34 -8.07 17.22
CA MET A 511 -10.36 -8.09 16.17
C MET A 511 -9.79 -7.97 14.74
N GLY A 512 -8.47 -7.93 14.59
CA GLY A 512 -7.79 -7.87 13.30
C GLY A 512 -8.33 -6.76 12.40
N LYS A 513 -8.71 -7.09 11.17
CA LYS A 513 -9.20 -6.13 10.18
C LYS A 513 -10.48 -5.40 10.59
N TYR A 514 -11.29 -6.00 11.46
CA TYR A 514 -12.45 -5.29 12.00
C TYR A 514 -12.03 -4.14 12.92
N GLY A 515 -11.00 -4.34 13.77
CA GLY A 515 -10.43 -3.28 14.59
C GLY A 515 -9.91 -2.11 13.74
N GLU A 516 -9.21 -2.41 12.64
CA GLU A 516 -8.77 -1.40 11.67
C GLU A 516 -9.97 -0.63 11.09
N ALA A 517 -10.99 -1.36 10.62
CA ALA A 517 -12.19 -0.75 10.03
C ALA A 517 -12.93 0.15 11.02
N LEU A 518 -13.07 -0.28 12.28
CA LEU A 518 -13.70 0.52 13.34
C LEU A 518 -12.96 1.85 13.58
N MET A 519 -11.65 1.80 13.73
CA MET A 519 -10.86 2.98 14.02
C MET A 519 -10.88 3.99 12.86
N VAL A 520 -10.61 3.53 11.65
CA VAL A 520 -10.55 4.43 10.48
C VAL A 520 -11.93 4.97 10.12
N SER A 521 -13.00 4.16 10.31
CA SER A 521 -14.37 4.66 10.11
C SER A 521 -14.75 5.70 11.17
N GLN A 522 -14.36 5.50 12.44
CA GLN A 522 -14.61 6.51 13.48
C GLN A 522 -13.93 7.83 13.14
N TRP A 523 -12.67 7.79 12.66
CA TRP A 523 -11.99 8.98 12.16
C TRP A 523 -12.77 9.64 11.03
N TYR A 524 -13.17 8.88 10.00
CA TYR A 524 -13.90 9.40 8.85
C TYR A 524 -15.24 10.02 9.25
N ASP A 525 -15.99 9.35 10.12
CA ASP A 525 -17.31 9.82 10.57
C ASP A 525 -17.19 11.10 11.38
N HIS A 526 -16.11 11.28 12.16
CA HIS A 526 -15.86 12.45 13.00
C HIS A 526 -15.30 13.67 12.21
N LEU A 527 -14.86 13.49 10.97
CA LEU A 527 -14.48 14.61 10.10
C LEU A 527 -15.70 15.49 9.80
N ASN A 528 -15.50 16.80 9.76
CA ASN A 528 -16.54 17.73 9.32
C ASN A 528 -16.77 17.64 7.79
N ASP A 529 -17.92 18.17 7.32
CA ASP A 529 -18.33 18.07 5.92
C ASP A 529 -17.35 18.79 4.97
N ASP A 530 -16.72 19.88 5.42
CA ASP A 530 -15.72 20.60 4.62
C ASP A 530 -14.52 19.71 4.32
N LEU A 531 -14.00 19.01 5.32
CA LEU A 531 -12.90 18.05 5.11
C LEU A 531 -13.36 16.86 4.27
N LYS A 532 -14.54 16.27 4.55
CA LYS A 532 -15.08 15.14 3.75
C LYS A 532 -15.23 15.47 2.26
N SER A 533 -15.42 16.74 1.92
CA SER A 533 -15.51 17.22 0.54
C SER A 533 -14.17 17.47 -0.14
N HIS A 534 -13.06 17.39 0.58
CA HIS A 534 -11.73 17.60 0.02
C HIS A 534 -10.63 17.08 0.97
N PHE A 535 -10.31 15.82 0.92
CA PHE A 535 -9.10 15.26 1.55
C PHE A 535 -8.49 14.16 0.72
N LEU A 536 -7.20 13.91 0.93
CA LEU A 536 -6.51 12.70 0.51
C LEU A 536 -6.09 11.90 1.73
N VAL A 537 -6.38 10.63 1.75
CA VAL A 537 -5.92 9.72 2.80
C VAL A 537 -5.20 8.52 2.21
N GLY A 538 -4.00 8.32 2.68
CA GLY A 538 -3.17 7.16 2.37
C GLY A 538 -3.05 6.22 3.55
N SER A 539 -2.51 5.03 3.29
CA SER A 539 -2.14 4.09 4.33
C SER A 539 -0.97 3.23 3.86
N SER A 540 -0.19 2.71 4.81
CA SER A 540 0.85 1.71 4.55
C SER A 540 0.26 0.35 4.18
N ARG A 541 -1.03 0.11 4.47
CA ARG A 541 -1.76 -1.12 4.15
C ARG A 541 -3.22 -0.81 3.86
N THR A 542 -3.92 -1.75 3.23
CA THR A 542 -5.34 -1.59 2.93
C THR A 542 -6.10 -2.89 3.16
N GLN A 543 -7.43 -2.81 3.17
CA GLN A 543 -8.34 -3.93 3.26
C GLN A 543 -9.65 -3.62 2.52
N HIS A 544 -10.50 -4.62 2.34
CA HIS A 544 -11.70 -4.55 1.54
C HIS A 544 -12.62 -3.37 1.92
N TYR A 545 -13.02 -3.24 3.19
CA TYR A 545 -13.92 -2.15 3.61
C TYR A 545 -13.24 -0.77 3.55
N LEU A 546 -11.96 -0.69 3.93
CA LEU A 546 -11.23 0.57 3.92
C LEU A 546 -10.86 1.06 2.50
N TRP A 547 -11.02 0.22 1.49
CA TRP A 547 -10.90 0.64 0.10
C TRP A 547 -11.87 1.81 -0.22
N HIS A 548 -13.04 1.87 0.40
CA HIS A 548 -14.00 2.97 0.24
C HIS A 548 -13.53 4.29 0.84
N ILE A 549 -12.69 4.25 1.88
CA ILE A 549 -12.17 5.43 2.59
C ILE A 549 -10.83 5.87 2.02
N TYR A 550 -9.88 4.94 1.87
CA TYR A 550 -8.52 5.25 1.45
C TYR A 550 -8.48 5.73 0.00
N SER A 551 -7.88 6.91 -0.21
CA SER A 551 -7.66 7.44 -1.55
C SER A 551 -6.60 6.64 -2.28
N ARG A 552 -5.49 6.30 -1.60
CA ARG A 552 -4.30 5.68 -2.19
C ARG A 552 -3.47 4.92 -1.16
N MET A 553 -2.51 4.15 -1.65
CA MET A 553 -1.37 3.64 -0.87
C MET A 553 -0.10 4.23 -1.45
N ASN A 554 0.78 4.76 -0.61
CA ASN A 554 2.07 5.28 -1.06
C ASN A 554 3.18 4.81 -0.12
N TRP A 555 3.71 3.63 -0.38
CA TRP A 555 4.73 2.98 0.40
C TRP A 555 5.98 2.70 -0.43
N GLY A 556 7.14 2.72 0.19
CA GLY A 556 8.45 2.52 -0.43
C GLY A 556 9.43 3.60 0.00
N GLU A 557 10.19 3.31 1.08
CA GLU A 557 11.13 4.26 1.66
C GLU A 557 12.40 4.37 0.81
N PRO A 558 13.03 5.55 0.78
CA PRO A 558 14.17 5.83 -0.09
C PRO A 558 15.55 5.60 0.58
N TRP A 559 15.60 4.87 1.70
CA TRP A 559 16.82 4.77 2.52
C TRP A 559 17.64 3.51 2.34
N TYR A 560 17.17 2.55 1.55
CA TYR A 560 17.79 1.22 1.49
C TYR A 560 18.92 1.09 0.46
N ALA A 561 19.01 1.99 -0.52
CA ALA A 561 20.03 1.97 -1.58
C ALA A 561 20.17 3.35 -2.23
N GLY A 562 20.83 3.45 -3.40
CA GLY A 562 20.88 4.65 -4.22
C GLY A 562 19.51 5.10 -4.74
N PHE A 563 19.47 6.28 -5.36
CA PHE A 563 18.21 6.90 -5.79
C PHE A 563 17.40 6.00 -6.75
N ARG A 564 18.07 5.38 -7.71
CA ARG A 564 17.44 4.53 -8.72
C ARG A 564 17.25 3.09 -8.25
N GLU A 565 18.08 2.63 -7.32
CA GLU A 565 18.14 1.25 -6.86
C GLU A 565 17.22 0.98 -5.65
N SER A 566 16.87 2.02 -4.90
CA SER A 566 16.06 1.86 -3.70
C SER A 566 14.66 1.36 -4.05
N GLN A 567 14.43 0.08 -3.75
CA GLN A 567 13.12 -0.58 -3.87
C GLN A 567 12.46 -0.49 -5.27
N THR A 568 13.23 -0.32 -6.34
CA THR A 568 12.66 -0.13 -7.69
C THR A 568 11.81 -1.31 -8.14
N GLU A 569 12.25 -2.55 -7.94
CA GLU A 569 11.48 -3.74 -8.31
C GLU A 569 10.12 -3.77 -7.62
N TYR A 570 10.09 -3.48 -6.33
CA TYR A 570 8.85 -3.37 -5.56
C TYR A 570 7.94 -2.24 -6.06
N ARG A 571 8.49 -1.03 -6.26
CA ARG A 571 7.73 0.12 -6.75
C ARG A 571 6.99 -0.20 -8.06
N LEU A 572 7.65 -0.95 -8.95
CA LEU A 572 7.09 -1.35 -10.25
C LEU A 572 6.12 -2.54 -10.11
N ALA A 573 6.39 -3.50 -9.24
CA ALA A 573 5.51 -4.63 -8.97
C ALA A 573 4.16 -4.16 -8.39
N ASN A 574 4.19 -3.17 -7.48
CA ASN A 574 2.99 -2.60 -6.88
C ASN A 574 2.05 -1.95 -7.89
N GLN A 575 2.55 -1.46 -9.04
CA GLN A 575 1.66 -0.87 -10.06
C GLN A 575 0.64 -1.88 -10.61
N LYS A 576 1.00 -3.16 -10.68
CA LYS A 576 0.09 -4.24 -11.08
C LYS A 576 -0.99 -4.48 -10.02
N PHE A 577 -0.61 -4.43 -8.73
CA PHE A 577 -1.53 -4.52 -7.61
C PHE A 577 -2.52 -3.35 -7.61
N TYR A 578 -2.04 -2.12 -7.72
CA TYR A 578 -2.90 -0.93 -7.76
C TYR A 578 -3.90 -0.99 -8.92
N LYS A 579 -3.44 -1.33 -10.12
CA LYS A 579 -4.28 -1.40 -11.32
C LYS A 579 -5.44 -2.40 -11.15
N ARG A 580 -5.15 -3.63 -10.69
CA ARG A 580 -6.20 -4.66 -10.56
C ARG A 580 -7.18 -4.38 -9.40
N ASN A 581 -6.75 -3.60 -8.41
CA ASN A 581 -7.60 -3.16 -7.29
C ASN A 581 -8.24 -1.78 -7.51
N LEU A 582 -8.24 -1.24 -8.73
CA LEU A 582 -8.81 0.06 -9.08
C LEU A 582 -8.30 1.19 -8.17
N MET A 583 -7.01 1.15 -7.83
CA MET A 583 -6.30 2.15 -7.04
C MET A 583 -5.38 2.98 -7.94
N PRO A 584 -5.08 4.23 -7.57
CA PRO A 584 -4.13 5.06 -8.30
C PRO A 584 -2.72 4.49 -8.19
N GLY A 585 -1.94 4.62 -9.25
CA GLY A 585 -0.52 4.29 -9.22
C GLY A 585 0.26 5.24 -8.31
N MET A 586 1.13 4.68 -7.46
CA MET A 586 2.05 5.42 -6.61
C MET A 586 3.42 4.73 -6.62
N LEU A 587 4.51 5.52 -6.68
CA LEU A 587 5.88 5.00 -6.74
C LEU A 587 6.60 5.02 -5.38
N GLY A 588 5.90 5.33 -4.30
CA GLY A 588 6.52 5.46 -2.98
C GLY A 588 7.29 6.76 -2.81
N TRP A 589 8.29 6.77 -1.93
CA TRP A 589 9.03 7.95 -1.55
C TRP A 589 10.40 7.97 -2.23
N PHE A 590 10.79 9.13 -2.78
CA PHE A 590 12.13 9.41 -3.27
C PHE A 590 12.75 10.54 -2.45
N ARG A 591 14.07 10.53 -2.28
CA ARG A 591 14.76 11.51 -1.45
C ARG A 591 15.73 12.34 -2.27
N LEU A 592 15.57 13.66 -2.22
CA LEU A 592 16.61 14.59 -2.65
C LEU A 592 17.76 14.56 -1.63
N THR A 593 18.96 14.37 -2.13
CA THR A 593 20.21 14.55 -1.38
C THR A 593 20.99 15.73 -1.95
N GLU A 594 22.03 16.18 -1.24
CA GLU A 594 22.89 17.23 -1.75
C GLU A 594 23.57 16.86 -3.07
N SER A 595 23.73 15.56 -3.35
CA SER A 595 24.39 15.04 -4.55
C SER A 595 23.46 14.44 -5.61
N THR A 596 22.15 14.55 -5.45
CA THR A 596 21.18 14.04 -6.46
C THR A 596 21.32 14.84 -7.76
N PRO A 597 21.61 14.19 -8.90
CA PRO A 597 21.70 14.83 -10.20
C PRO A 597 20.34 14.99 -10.88
N VAL A 598 20.27 15.86 -11.87
CA VAL A 598 19.07 16.06 -12.70
C VAL A 598 18.67 14.77 -13.43
N GLU A 599 19.64 13.98 -13.86
CA GLU A 599 19.42 12.73 -14.60
C GLU A 599 18.62 11.70 -13.79
N ASP A 600 18.82 11.64 -12.48
CA ASP A 600 18.04 10.74 -11.60
C ASP A 600 16.58 11.18 -11.48
N ILE A 601 16.35 12.49 -11.49
CA ILE A 601 15.00 13.05 -11.46
C ILE A 601 14.27 12.77 -12.78
N GLU A 602 14.92 12.97 -13.93
CA GLU A 602 14.31 12.65 -15.23
C GLU A 602 13.99 11.16 -15.36
N TRP A 603 14.87 10.29 -14.85
CA TRP A 603 14.61 8.86 -14.76
C TRP A 603 13.35 8.55 -13.91
N MET A 604 13.23 9.16 -12.73
CA MET A 604 12.07 9.02 -11.85
C MET A 604 10.79 9.52 -12.52
N MET A 605 10.85 10.71 -13.13
CA MET A 605 9.69 11.32 -13.81
C MET A 605 9.25 10.49 -15.01
N THR A 606 10.19 9.88 -15.73
CA THR A 606 9.88 8.92 -16.81
C THR A 606 9.05 7.74 -16.27
N ARG A 607 9.45 7.14 -15.11
CA ARG A 607 8.68 6.05 -14.48
C ARG A 607 7.30 6.53 -14.03
N SER A 608 7.24 7.69 -13.39
CA SER A 608 5.98 8.33 -12.98
C SER A 608 5.01 8.51 -14.15
N ALA A 609 5.48 9.07 -15.26
CA ALA A 609 4.68 9.24 -16.47
C ALA A 609 4.26 7.89 -17.09
N GLY A 610 5.18 6.93 -17.18
CA GLY A 610 4.93 5.61 -17.77
C GLY A 610 3.81 4.84 -17.06
N TYR A 611 3.77 4.89 -15.74
CA TYR A 611 2.74 4.24 -14.93
C TYR A 611 1.55 5.14 -14.62
N ASN A 612 1.58 6.41 -14.99
CA ASN A 612 0.66 7.45 -14.50
C ASN A 612 0.56 7.42 -12.96
N ALA A 613 1.70 7.36 -12.30
CA ALA A 613 1.82 7.17 -10.87
C ALA A 613 2.37 8.42 -10.20
N GLY A 614 1.74 8.82 -9.08
CA GLY A 614 2.28 9.84 -8.19
C GLY A 614 3.43 9.30 -7.34
N PHE A 615 4.06 10.16 -6.58
CA PHE A 615 5.14 9.82 -5.65
C PHE A 615 5.24 10.87 -4.54
N ALA A 616 5.95 10.54 -3.46
CA ALA A 616 6.39 11.51 -2.47
C ALA A 616 7.85 11.90 -2.71
N PHE A 617 8.17 13.17 -2.61
CA PHE A 617 9.54 13.66 -2.75
C PHE A 617 10.02 14.27 -1.44
N VAL A 618 10.93 13.57 -0.76
CA VAL A 618 11.45 13.96 0.56
C VAL A 618 12.62 14.91 0.40
N SER A 619 12.59 16.04 1.08
CA SER A 619 13.68 17.01 1.11
C SER A 619 13.71 17.79 2.42
N SER A 620 14.72 18.65 2.54
CA SER A 620 14.83 19.69 3.57
C SER A 620 15.38 20.96 2.96
N LEU A 621 15.11 22.12 3.58
CA LEU A 621 15.66 23.39 3.12
C LEU A 621 17.20 23.34 3.09
N GLN A 622 17.83 22.70 4.07
CA GLN A 622 19.27 22.52 4.09
C GLN A 622 19.78 21.76 2.85
N THR A 623 19.14 20.65 2.50
CA THR A 623 19.49 19.86 1.31
C THR A 623 19.30 20.69 0.04
N ILE A 624 18.16 21.38 -0.06
CA ILE A 624 17.84 22.24 -1.23
C ILE A 624 18.92 23.32 -1.42
N HIS A 625 19.31 24.01 -0.35
CA HIS A 625 20.34 25.05 -0.41
C HIS A 625 21.73 24.49 -0.72
N SER A 626 22.00 23.23 -0.37
CA SER A 626 23.29 22.58 -0.61
C SER A 626 23.42 22.00 -2.01
N ASN A 627 22.31 21.64 -2.69
CA ASN A 627 22.33 21.07 -4.04
C ASN A 627 22.23 22.18 -5.09
N GLY A 628 23.31 22.39 -5.86
CA GLY A 628 23.38 23.45 -6.87
C GLY A 628 22.41 23.30 -8.05
N SER A 629 21.82 22.13 -8.22
CA SER A 629 20.80 21.85 -9.25
C SER A 629 19.37 21.83 -8.70
N ALA A 630 19.15 22.11 -7.42
CA ALA A 630 17.83 21.92 -6.78
C ALA A 630 16.71 22.69 -7.49
N GLU A 631 16.90 23.96 -7.84
CA GLU A 631 15.86 24.73 -8.53
C GLU A 631 15.55 24.17 -9.94
N GLU A 632 16.56 23.70 -10.67
CA GLU A 632 16.37 23.02 -11.96
C GLU A 632 15.59 21.73 -11.79
N ILE A 633 15.93 20.93 -10.79
CA ILE A 633 15.23 19.70 -10.40
C ILE A 633 13.74 19.98 -10.19
N PHE A 634 13.38 20.95 -9.36
CA PHE A 634 11.98 21.28 -9.10
C PHE A 634 11.24 21.79 -10.35
N ARG A 635 11.89 22.58 -11.22
CA ARG A 635 11.28 23.01 -12.49
C ARG A 635 11.04 21.84 -13.44
N ILE A 636 11.94 20.88 -13.53
CA ILE A 636 11.77 19.66 -14.32
C ILE A 636 10.59 18.85 -13.77
N MET A 637 10.52 18.66 -12.45
CA MET A 637 9.40 17.96 -11.83
C MET A 637 8.06 18.64 -12.16
N ASN A 638 8.00 19.97 -12.09
CA ASN A 638 6.80 20.73 -12.47
C ASN A 638 6.36 20.45 -13.91
N LEU A 639 7.32 20.49 -14.83
CA LEU A 639 7.03 20.27 -16.26
C LEU A 639 6.42 18.88 -16.48
N TRP A 640 7.05 17.86 -15.92
CA TRP A 640 6.62 16.48 -16.05
C TRP A 640 5.29 16.19 -15.33
N GLU A 641 5.15 16.67 -14.09
CA GLU A 641 3.93 16.43 -13.29
C GLU A 641 2.73 17.11 -13.93
N THR A 642 2.88 18.35 -14.42
CA THR A 642 1.82 19.05 -15.16
C THR A 642 1.40 18.27 -16.40
N ALA A 643 2.35 17.76 -17.19
CA ALA A 643 2.06 16.97 -18.38
C ALA A 643 1.37 15.63 -18.03
N ARG A 644 1.82 14.97 -16.95
CA ARG A 644 1.26 13.70 -16.49
C ARG A 644 -0.19 13.84 -16.01
N LEU A 645 -0.46 14.81 -15.15
CA LEU A 645 -1.80 15.06 -14.63
C LEU A 645 -2.78 15.52 -15.72
N ALA A 646 -2.27 16.19 -16.75
CA ALA A 646 -3.06 16.56 -17.93
C ALA A 646 -3.27 15.38 -18.92
N GLY A 647 -2.71 14.20 -18.66
CA GLY A 647 -2.87 13.01 -19.49
C GLY A 647 -2.21 13.12 -20.88
N LEU A 648 -1.15 13.93 -21.03
CA LEU A 648 -0.56 14.22 -22.35
C LEU A 648 0.28 13.09 -22.95
N PHE A 649 0.64 12.05 -22.17
CA PHE A 649 1.48 10.96 -22.65
C PHE A 649 0.66 9.86 -23.33
N PRO A 650 0.82 9.60 -24.66
CA PRO A 650 0.18 8.49 -25.34
C PRO A 650 0.60 7.12 -24.77
N GLU A 651 -0.25 6.10 -24.88
CA GLU A 651 0.00 4.79 -24.28
C GLU A 651 1.24 4.08 -24.84
N ASP A 652 1.52 4.20 -26.11
CA ASP A 652 2.73 3.65 -26.76
C ASP A 652 4.02 4.29 -26.22
N VAL A 653 3.99 5.59 -25.91
CA VAL A 653 5.10 6.30 -25.25
C VAL A 653 5.22 5.86 -23.79
N ARG A 654 4.09 5.74 -23.09
CA ARG A 654 4.06 5.28 -21.69
C ARG A 654 4.59 3.85 -21.56
N GLU A 655 4.32 2.98 -22.52
CA GLU A 655 4.84 1.61 -22.53
C GLU A 655 6.39 1.61 -22.56
N LYS A 656 7.01 2.43 -23.42
CA LYS A 656 8.46 2.62 -23.42
C LYS A 656 8.98 3.17 -22.08
N MET A 657 8.25 4.11 -21.49
CA MET A 657 8.62 4.71 -20.19
C MET A 657 8.59 3.74 -19.02
N ARG A 658 7.89 2.61 -19.13
CA ARG A 658 7.86 1.55 -18.10
C ARG A 658 9.14 0.71 -18.12
N ASP A 659 9.85 0.66 -19.22
CA ASP A 659 11.14 -0.03 -19.31
C ASP A 659 12.22 0.77 -18.57
N THR A 660 12.83 0.17 -17.55
CA THR A 660 13.85 0.83 -16.72
C THR A 660 15.14 1.15 -17.45
N SER A 661 15.38 0.53 -18.60
CA SER A 661 16.53 0.81 -19.49
C SER A 661 16.32 2.02 -20.39
N THR A 662 15.08 2.46 -20.57
CA THR A 662 14.74 3.61 -21.42
C THR A 662 14.57 4.87 -20.58
N GLU A 663 15.28 5.92 -20.92
CA GLU A 663 15.21 7.22 -20.25
C GLU A 663 14.72 8.29 -21.22
N PHE A 664 14.08 9.33 -20.68
CA PHE A 664 13.61 10.47 -21.47
C PHE A 664 13.99 11.78 -20.80
N ARG A 665 14.19 12.81 -21.59
CA ARG A 665 14.23 14.21 -21.19
C ARG A 665 13.06 14.95 -21.75
N MET A 666 12.50 15.86 -20.98
CA MET A 666 11.42 16.72 -21.44
C MET A 666 11.82 18.19 -21.36
N LYS A 667 11.54 18.93 -22.43
CA LYS A 667 11.74 20.39 -22.49
C LYS A 667 10.54 21.08 -23.07
N LYS A 668 10.31 22.30 -22.63
CA LYS A 668 9.35 23.21 -23.25
C LYS A 668 10.06 24.00 -24.35
N THR A 669 9.50 24.01 -25.54
CA THR A 669 10.01 24.77 -26.68
C THR A 669 9.52 26.23 -26.66
N ASP A 670 10.11 27.09 -27.46
CA ASP A 670 9.76 28.52 -27.51
C ASP A 670 8.31 28.79 -27.92
N ASP A 671 7.71 27.89 -28.69
CA ASP A 671 6.29 27.94 -29.07
C ASP A 671 5.35 27.40 -27.99
N GLY A 672 5.91 26.99 -26.83
CA GLY A 672 5.14 26.46 -25.69
C GLY A 672 4.85 24.98 -25.76
N SER A 673 5.21 24.26 -26.83
CA SER A 673 5.03 22.83 -26.96
C SER A 673 5.98 22.06 -26.05
N LEU A 674 5.59 20.84 -25.68
CA LEU A 674 6.43 19.91 -24.94
C LEU A 674 7.13 18.95 -25.91
N MET A 675 8.45 18.84 -25.78
CA MET A 675 9.27 17.90 -26.53
C MET A 675 9.88 16.88 -25.60
N LEU A 676 9.59 15.62 -25.90
CA LEU A 676 10.16 14.46 -25.21
C LEU A 676 11.26 13.88 -26.08
N THR A 677 12.47 13.75 -25.52
CA THR A 677 13.64 13.20 -26.19
C THR A 677 14.09 11.93 -25.49
N GLU A 678 14.17 10.82 -26.22
CA GLU A 678 14.72 9.57 -25.69
C GLU A 678 16.22 9.72 -25.41
N VAL A 679 16.70 9.14 -24.29
CA VAL A 679 18.09 9.24 -23.82
C VAL A 679 18.68 7.86 -23.67
N PHE A 680 19.83 7.64 -24.30
CA PHE A 680 20.62 6.41 -24.17
C PHE A 680 21.89 6.74 -23.37
N SER A 681 21.98 6.21 -22.16
CA SER A 681 23.12 6.41 -21.27
C SER A 681 23.98 5.13 -21.20
N HIS A 682 25.26 5.30 -21.47
CA HIS A 682 26.27 4.22 -21.38
C HIS A 682 27.26 4.56 -20.28
N LYS A 683 27.30 3.75 -19.21
CA LYS A 683 28.14 3.99 -18.03
C LYS A 683 29.32 3.05 -17.99
N PHE A 684 30.51 3.61 -17.79
CA PHE A 684 31.78 2.88 -17.75
C PHE A 684 32.61 3.36 -16.55
N GLU A 685 33.56 2.51 -16.15
CA GLU A 685 34.52 2.85 -15.09
C GLU A 685 35.95 2.64 -15.57
N HIS A 686 36.81 3.62 -15.29
CA HIS A 686 38.23 3.50 -15.43
C HIS A 686 38.89 3.45 -14.06
N GLU A 687 39.41 2.27 -13.71
CA GLU A 687 39.93 1.99 -12.36
C GLU A 687 41.44 2.26 -12.26
N ASN A 688 41.86 2.80 -11.10
CA ASN A 688 43.25 2.88 -10.73
C ASN A 688 43.80 1.49 -10.33
N LYS A 689 44.28 0.74 -11.32
CA LYS A 689 44.82 -0.63 -11.13
C LYS A 689 46.32 -0.66 -11.29
N THR A 690 46.98 -1.50 -10.48
CA THR A 690 48.38 -1.87 -10.77
C THR A 690 48.37 -2.76 -12.03
N ARG A 691 49.07 -2.31 -13.08
CA ARG A 691 49.15 -3.01 -14.37
C ARG A 691 50.45 -3.80 -14.45
N GLN A 692 50.40 -4.92 -15.17
CA GLN A 692 51.61 -5.69 -15.48
C GLN A 692 52.40 -5.00 -16.59
N PRO A 693 53.71 -5.22 -16.70
CA PRO A 693 54.48 -4.67 -17.79
C PRO A 693 53.94 -5.08 -19.15
N GLY A 694 53.57 -4.10 -19.97
CA GLY A 694 52.96 -4.35 -21.30
C GLY A 694 51.44 -4.25 -21.35
N GLU A 695 50.75 -4.17 -20.22
CA GLU A 695 49.31 -3.90 -20.20
C GLU A 695 49.07 -2.41 -20.50
N PRO A 696 48.06 -2.07 -21.32
CA PRO A 696 47.66 -0.70 -21.58
C PRO A 696 47.17 -0.02 -20.31
N LEU A 697 47.55 1.25 -20.10
CA LEU A 697 47.08 2.08 -18.98
C LEU A 697 45.65 2.56 -19.19
N TYR A 698 45.20 2.68 -20.43
CA TYR A 698 43.88 3.12 -20.80
C TYR A 698 42.83 1.99 -20.65
N SER A 699 41.58 2.37 -20.48
CA SER A 699 40.44 1.48 -20.59
C SER A 699 39.74 1.66 -21.94
N THR A 700 39.27 0.55 -22.54
CA THR A 700 38.50 0.59 -23.77
C THR A 700 37.07 0.19 -23.49
N PHE A 701 36.14 0.97 -23.99
CA PHE A 701 34.69 0.79 -23.87
C PHE A 701 34.06 0.70 -25.26
N GLU A 702 33.02 -0.11 -25.39
CA GLU A 702 32.24 -0.21 -26.62
C GLU A 702 30.79 0.15 -26.30
N PHE A 703 30.17 0.89 -27.22
CA PHE A 703 28.74 1.19 -27.18
C PHE A 703 28.16 1.27 -28.59
N GLU A 704 26.85 1.31 -28.71
CA GLU A 704 26.20 1.42 -30.00
C GLU A 704 25.31 2.68 -30.06
N ASN A 705 25.53 3.52 -31.06
CA ASN A 705 24.63 4.59 -31.40
C ASN A 705 23.53 4.02 -32.32
N THR A 706 22.37 3.74 -31.77
CA THR A 706 21.23 3.20 -32.51
C THR A 706 20.41 4.26 -33.23
N SER A 707 20.64 5.54 -32.93
CA SER A 707 19.90 6.69 -33.45
C SER A 707 20.57 7.32 -34.70
N LYS A 708 20.77 8.61 -34.69
CA LYS A 708 21.36 9.42 -35.77
C LYS A 708 22.78 9.83 -35.46
N ASP A 709 23.51 10.32 -36.45
CA ASP A 709 24.77 11.00 -36.26
C ASP A 709 24.54 12.23 -35.38
N GLN A 710 25.29 12.34 -34.27
CA GLN A 710 25.02 13.35 -33.26
C GLN A 710 26.26 13.69 -32.44
N ALA A 711 26.23 14.85 -31.79
CA ALA A 711 27.21 15.19 -30.78
C ALA A 711 27.06 14.33 -29.52
N LEU A 712 28.16 13.81 -29.00
CA LEU A 712 28.17 12.98 -27.78
C LEU A 712 28.11 13.85 -26.54
N GLY A 713 27.07 13.63 -25.71
CA GLY A 713 27.02 14.13 -24.34
C GLY A 713 27.86 13.26 -23.40
N MET A 714 28.42 13.84 -22.34
CA MET A 714 29.19 13.06 -21.36
C MET A 714 29.22 13.69 -19.96
N ILE A 715 29.30 12.80 -18.96
CA ILE A 715 29.62 13.16 -17.58
C ILE A 715 30.83 12.34 -17.14
N ILE A 716 31.87 12.99 -16.65
CA ILE A 716 33.11 12.36 -16.15
C ILE A 716 33.26 12.72 -14.68
N THR A 717 33.23 11.73 -13.79
CA THR A 717 33.28 11.93 -12.34
C THR A 717 34.54 11.26 -11.75
N ALA A 718 35.37 12.01 -11.05
CA ALA A 718 36.52 11.49 -10.31
C ALA A 718 36.03 10.92 -8.96
N GLN A 719 36.26 9.64 -8.70
CA GLN A 719 35.84 9.00 -7.44
C GLN A 719 37.07 8.61 -6.62
N ASN A 720 37.10 9.07 -5.37
CA ASN A 720 38.14 8.73 -4.40
C ASN A 720 39.57 9.08 -4.83
N ALA A 721 39.74 9.95 -5.81
CA ALA A 721 41.06 10.46 -6.27
C ALA A 721 40.91 11.82 -6.95
N ASP A 722 42.04 12.58 -7.01
CA ASP A 722 42.20 13.63 -7.98
C ASP A 722 42.65 12.99 -9.29
N VAL A 723 42.20 13.50 -10.44
CA VAL A 723 42.65 13.03 -11.75
C VAL A 723 43.11 14.19 -12.64
N SER A 724 44.17 13.95 -13.42
CA SER A 724 44.74 14.90 -14.37
C SER A 724 45.03 14.22 -15.70
N ASP A 725 45.40 15.01 -16.71
CA ASP A 725 45.75 14.53 -18.04
C ASP A 725 44.67 13.62 -18.63
N ILE A 726 43.40 14.00 -18.38
CA ILE A 726 42.24 13.26 -18.83
C ILE A 726 42.16 13.30 -20.35
N LYS A 727 42.17 12.12 -20.96
CA LYS A 727 42.08 11.96 -22.42
C LYS A 727 41.01 10.93 -22.79
N MET A 728 40.26 11.24 -23.80
CA MET A 728 39.29 10.33 -24.38
C MET A 728 39.50 10.29 -25.90
N GLU A 729 39.65 9.08 -26.44
CA GLU A 729 39.78 8.88 -27.89
C GLU A 729 38.58 8.06 -28.38
N ILE A 730 37.97 8.52 -29.48
CA ILE A 730 36.78 7.89 -30.05
C ILE A 730 37.13 7.34 -31.42
N ASN A 731 36.89 6.04 -31.62
CA ASN A 731 37.15 5.31 -32.86
C ASN A 731 38.56 5.47 -33.42
N ASN A 732 39.56 5.72 -32.56
CA ASN A 732 40.97 5.91 -32.92
C ASN A 732 41.29 7.07 -33.88
N TYR A 733 40.39 8.03 -34.02
CA TYR A 733 40.63 9.16 -34.93
C TYR A 733 40.39 10.54 -34.30
N LYS A 734 39.69 10.61 -33.18
CA LYS A 734 39.40 11.89 -32.51
C LYS A 734 39.75 11.84 -31.03
N THR A 735 40.64 12.71 -30.58
CA THR A 735 41.05 12.79 -29.21
C THR A 735 40.54 14.07 -28.55
N LEU A 736 39.91 13.90 -27.37
CA LEU A 736 39.60 14.99 -26.45
C LEU A 736 40.61 15.02 -25.34
N SER A 737 41.01 16.20 -24.97
CA SER A 737 41.89 16.44 -23.82
C SER A 737 41.27 17.49 -22.90
N PHE A 738 41.28 17.21 -21.63
CA PHE A 738 40.71 18.08 -20.62
C PHE A 738 41.85 18.75 -19.83
N PRO A 739 42.17 20.04 -20.05
CA PRO A 739 43.34 20.71 -19.50
C PRO A 739 43.12 21.22 -18.08
N LEU A 740 42.74 20.30 -17.17
CA LEU A 740 42.46 20.60 -15.76
C LEU A 740 42.81 19.43 -14.86
N VAL A 741 42.87 19.70 -13.57
CA VAL A 741 42.85 18.69 -12.52
C VAL A 741 41.45 18.61 -11.95
N LEU A 742 40.76 17.47 -12.18
CA LEU A 742 39.48 17.18 -11.58
C LEU A 742 39.71 16.63 -10.17
N LYS A 743 39.28 17.37 -9.17
CA LYS A 743 39.42 16.96 -7.78
C LYS A 743 38.51 15.81 -7.43
N LYS A 744 38.86 15.11 -6.34
CA LYS A 744 38.00 14.06 -5.77
C LYS A 744 36.54 14.51 -5.69
N ASP A 745 35.60 13.64 -6.17
CA ASP A 745 34.18 13.83 -6.20
C ASP A 745 33.67 15.04 -7.02
N GLN A 746 34.51 15.59 -7.91
CA GLN A 746 34.09 16.56 -8.92
C GLN A 746 33.70 15.87 -10.22
N SER A 747 32.81 16.51 -10.96
CA SER A 747 32.32 16.03 -12.26
C SER A 747 32.51 17.08 -13.35
N ILE A 748 32.88 16.64 -14.57
CA ILE A 748 32.78 17.43 -15.80
C ILE A 748 31.54 17.01 -16.54
N LYS A 749 30.68 17.95 -16.94
CA LYS A 749 29.50 17.68 -17.78
C LYS A 749 29.61 18.47 -19.09
N ILE A 750 29.39 17.77 -20.21
CA ILE A 750 29.34 18.33 -21.57
C ILE A 750 28.05 17.84 -22.23
N MET A 751 27.25 18.75 -22.76
CA MET A 751 25.96 18.43 -23.39
C MET A 751 25.89 19.01 -24.82
N GLY A 752 26.79 18.53 -25.71
CA GLY A 752 26.69 18.77 -27.18
C GLY A 752 27.16 20.14 -27.67
N THR A 753 27.36 21.15 -26.83
CA THR A 753 27.65 22.53 -27.22
C THR A 753 29.14 22.87 -27.21
N GLY A 754 29.96 21.94 -26.76
CA GLY A 754 31.40 22.18 -26.59
C GLY A 754 31.78 22.92 -25.31
N GLU A 755 30.84 23.44 -24.56
CA GLU A 755 31.07 23.97 -23.24
C GLU A 755 31.13 22.82 -22.22
N ALA A 756 32.24 22.71 -21.52
CA ALA A 756 32.42 21.82 -20.38
C ALA A 756 32.20 22.60 -19.09
N VAL A 757 31.39 22.08 -18.21
CA VAL A 757 31.14 22.65 -16.89
C VAL A 757 31.63 21.69 -15.83
N VAL A 758 32.43 22.21 -14.89
CA VAL A 758 32.91 21.46 -13.70
C VAL A 758 32.02 21.74 -12.53
N TYR A 759 31.56 20.66 -11.90
CA TYR A 759 30.75 20.72 -10.72
C TYR A 759 31.46 20.08 -9.51
N ASP A 760 31.12 20.52 -8.31
CA ASP A 760 31.47 19.80 -7.09
C ASP A 760 30.53 18.59 -6.89
N LYS A 761 30.73 17.83 -5.79
CA LYS A 761 29.90 16.68 -5.43
C LYS A 761 28.43 17.01 -5.24
N ASN A 762 28.10 18.26 -4.99
CA ASN A 762 26.76 18.76 -4.73
C ASN A 762 26.16 19.49 -5.96
N TRP A 763 26.72 19.31 -7.13
CA TRP A 763 26.31 19.93 -8.39
C TRP A 763 26.36 21.46 -8.39
N ASN A 764 27.17 22.08 -7.51
CA ASN A 764 27.45 23.50 -7.61
C ASN A 764 28.44 23.73 -8.76
N LYS A 765 28.12 24.67 -9.66
CA LYS A 765 29.01 25.05 -10.76
C LYS A 765 30.27 25.71 -10.23
N LEU A 766 31.41 25.12 -10.54
CA LEU A 766 32.73 25.67 -10.11
C LEU A 766 33.35 26.52 -11.21
N GLN A 767 33.39 26.00 -12.43
CA GLN A 767 33.96 26.68 -13.58
C GLN A 767 33.40 26.12 -14.88
N SER A 768 33.56 26.87 -15.97
CA SER A 768 33.33 26.39 -17.32
C SER A 768 34.50 26.69 -18.22
N PHE A 769 34.70 25.89 -19.25
CA PHE A 769 35.72 26.05 -20.27
C PHE A 769 35.26 25.41 -21.59
N THR A 770 35.88 25.85 -22.69
CA THR A 770 35.62 25.25 -24.00
C THR A 770 36.62 24.13 -24.24
N VAL A 771 36.09 22.96 -24.66
CA VAL A 771 36.95 21.83 -25.05
C VAL A 771 37.22 21.93 -26.54
N GLU A 772 38.49 22.00 -26.92
CA GLU A 772 38.89 21.95 -28.32
C GLU A 772 38.45 20.64 -28.97
N ASN A 773 37.90 20.69 -30.16
CA ASN A 773 37.32 19.55 -30.87
C ASN A 773 36.07 18.89 -30.19
N SER A 774 35.35 19.65 -29.44
CA SER A 774 34.23 19.19 -28.62
C SER A 774 33.00 18.70 -29.43
N GLU A 775 32.85 19.11 -30.71
CA GLU A 775 31.88 18.50 -31.60
C GLU A 775 32.36 17.09 -31.99
N ILE A 776 32.22 16.18 -31.01
CA ILE A 776 32.43 14.78 -31.32
C ILE A 776 31.16 14.27 -31.93
N LEU A 777 31.17 14.24 -33.27
CA LEU A 777 30.09 13.56 -34.00
C LEU A 777 30.35 12.07 -33.90
N VAL A 778 29.44 11.35 -33.23
CA VAL A 778 29.37 9.89 -33.27
C VAL A 778 28.36 9.48 -34.33
N THR A 779 28.81 8.66 -35.29
CA THR A 779 27.97 8.11 -36.33
C THR A 779 27.09 6.99 -35.81
N LYS A 780 26.02 6.65 -36.54
CA LYS A 780 25.20 5.48 -36.24
C LYS A 780 26.03 4.20 -36.30
N GLY A 781 25.81 3.26 -35.38
CA GLY A 781 26.45 1.97 -35.27
C GLY A 781 27.44 1.87 -34.09
N LYS A 782 28.28 0.84 -34.12
CA LYS A 782 29.25 0.53 -33.04
C LYS A 782 30.30 1.61 -32.93
N GLN A 783 30.59 1.99 -31.70
CA GLN A 783 31.59 2.98 -31.33
C GLN A 783 32.54 2.38 -30.30
N THR A 784 33.83 2.79 -30.37
CA THR A 784 34.82 2.40 -29.39
C THR A 784 35.37 3.67 -28.74
N VAL A 785 35.45 3.68 -27.41
CA VAL A 785 36.04 4.77 -26.64
C VAL A 785 37.23 4.26 -25.84
N THR A 786 38.36 4.92 -25.97
CA THR A 786 39.52 4.71 -25.11
C THR A 786 39.63 5.88 -24.13
N PHE A 787 39.73 5.57 -22.85
CA PHE A 787 39.82 6.57 -21.78
C PHE A 787 41.10 6.38 -20.98
N ASP A 788 41.85 7.47 -20.71
CA ASP A 788 43.07 7.48 -19.92
C ASP A 788 43.15 8.72 -19.05
N CYS A 789 43.75 8.59 -17.85
CA CYS A 789 44.03 9.71 -16.96
C CYS A 789 45.15 9.36 -15.98
N LYS A 790 45.69 10.39 -15.30
CA LYS A 790 46.62 10.20 -14.18
C LYS A 790 45.93 10.39 -12.84
N PHE A 791 45.97 9.34 -11.99
CA PHE A 791 45.46 9.40 -10.63
C PHE A 791 46.48 10.05 -9.67
N ARG A 792 45.98 10.86 -8.75
CA ARG A 792 46.71 11.48 -7.65
C ARG A 792 45.89 11.46 -6.39
N ASN A 793 46.52 11.51 -5.21
CA ASN A 793 45.83 11.57 -3.92
C ASN A 793 44.77 10.46 -3.82
N THR A 794 45.15 9.25 -4.19
CA THR A 794 44.24 8.13 -4.30
C THR A 794 43.79 7.62 -2.94
N GLY A 795 42.44 7.47 -2.75
CA GLY A 795 41.84 6.71 -1.70
C GLY A 795 41.55 5.27 -2.15
N ASP A 796 40.92 4.49 -1.30
CA ASP A 796 40.46 3.11 -1.64
C ASP A 796 39.48 3.14 -2.81
N ASN A 797 39.60 2.16 -3.71
CA ASN A 797 38.76 2.03 -4.90
C ASN A 797 38.69 3.29 -5.78
N ALA A 798 39.83 3.98 -5.95
CA ALA A 798 39.94 5.15 -6.81
C ALA A 798 39.61 4.79 -8.27
N ASN A 799 38.62 5.46 -8.84
CA ASN A 799 38.19 5.27 -10.23
C ASN A 799 37.68 6.59 -10.84
N VAL A 800 37.43 6.55 -12.15
CA VAL A 800 36.71 7.59 -12.88
C VAL A 800 35.47 6.94 -13.50
N LYS A 801 34.29 7.47 -13.15
CA LYS A 801 33.04 7.11 -13.85
C LYS A 801 32.89 7.98 -15.09
N VAL A 802 32.59 7.34 -16.20
CA VAL A 802 32.33 7.96 -17.48
C VAL A 802 30.94 7.58 -17.95
N GLU A 803 30.05 8.53 -18.08
CA GLU A 803 28.72 8.36 -18.62
C GLU A 803 28.67 9.04 -19.99
N LEU A 804 28.39 8.28 -21.03
CA LEU A 804 28.22 8.75 -22.40
C LEU A 804 26.73 8.83 -22.72
N ILE A 805 26.26 9.97 -23.21
CA ILE A 805 24.84 10.28 -23.40
C ILE A 805 24.56 10.53 -24.86
N LEU A 806 23.65 9.73 -25.43
CA LEU A 806 23.13 9.89 -26.77
C LEU A 806 21.65 10.27 -26.69
N LEU A 807 21.20 11.06 -27.66
CA LEU A 807 19.81 11.46 -27.78
C LEU A 807 19.14 10.69 -28.93
N GLY A 808 17.97 10.14 -28.65
CA GLY A 808 17.10 9.52 -29.62
C GLY A 808 16.28 10.54 -30.43
N ASP A 809 15.12 10.08 -30.87
CA ASP A 809 14.19 10.92 -31.59
C ASP A 809 13.39 11.83 -30.67
N ASP A 810 13.10 13.02 -31.14
CA ASP A 810 12.22 13.95 -30.46
C ASP A 810 10.75 13.60 -30.76
N THR A 811 9.94 13.48 -29.72
CA THR A 811 8.49 13.29 -29.83
C THR A 811 7.78 14.50 -29.25
N LYS A 812 6.92 15.15 -30.06
CA LYS A 812 6.09 16.26 -29.59
C LYS A 812 4.90 15.70 -28.82
N ILE A 813 4.70 16.23 -27.60
CA ILE A 813 3.57 15.92 -26.73
C ILE A 813 2.67 17.16 -26.70
N ASN A 814 1.38 16.98 -27.01
CA ASN A 814 0.40 18.09 -27.09
C ASN A 814 -0.73 17.89 -26.07
#